data_e20ba43e9f5b1070399fa511b145e0e1
#
_entry.id   e20ba43e9f5b1070399fa511b145e0e1
#
_cell.length_a   1.000
_cell.length_b   1.000
_cell.length_c   1.000
_cell.angle_alpha   90.00
_cell.angle_beta   90.00
_cell.angle_gamma   90.00
#
_symmetry.space_group_name_H-M   'P 1'
#
loop_
_entity.id
_entity.type
_entity.pdbx_description
1 polymer ?
#
loop_
_entity_poly.entity_id
_entity_poly.type
_entity_poly.pdbx_seq_one_letter_code
_entity_poly.pdbx_strand_id
1 'polypeptide(L)'
;MRQHKCCLKKYHIQEEYTMKKFVSLLLVVMMAIVPFAGNAATFTPGEYTGTATGFGGDVTVKVTVDENAVTAVEITGEKETPALGGAAIEKYATSLVGVSDADAVDTVASATITSNAVKEALGKALAQAKGEATENTAALAFTAGTYTGVGSGYNGSVEMSVTFSDTAVTAIEVGANKETQYVGDVAFEPMIADILAANGTGVDAVSGATFTSAAIRSAVNDAAQQAGCTNLDAFKANKVVHEAQDPIEETYDVVIVGAGGAGIAAAAQAAQDGNTVLVIEKNAQVGGNTLVSGGQYQSVMPYLVWDPADPDATTGVGYDGNTYNKVVESIATLNELKTILNWSEEPFDEEYYKDHEFVAGDIEELSKHGVHAEYLPTLQALKAEIKQYLDWAEPKVEAGAGQLTLFSTVNLHIFQTYYGGLRPTADMSSWIYSDFALVNQFIQGGQELKQWLEAQGSTFVEDTQPTLIGALWYRENEFIGATIDGQNYPGRWGTYFVAPMNTLLVTSETATSNKIMLRTTAENLIVEDGRVIGVTGTRYDGTPVTAHATKGVIMATGGYAANLNMVVDSNVYWSSEYVSTSTKTTNRSSLQGDGIVMAQAAGADVIGMGFTQMMPISWVDNGNLAFGGGNYAIYINPTTGKRFVDETSERDVLSLAEFRNGIEHNGTKGVFIEIANAAAKIPGPYLYGNEDVEWRQYVRTVDQLADLFNSLGLSTDAATVRATIESYDKAIMAG
;
A
#
# COMPACT_ATOMS: atom_id res chain seq x y z
N MET A 1 -2.65 41.42 -46.94
CA MET A 1 -1.30 40.85 -46.97
C MET A 1 -1.02 39.96 -45.75
N ARG A 2 -1.87 38.94 -45.46
CA ARG A 2 -1.65 38.00 -44.36
C ARG A 2 -2.19 36.60 -44.68
N GLN A 3 -2.13 36.15 -45.91
CA GLN A 3 -2.61 34.81 -46.33
C GLN A 3 -1.60 34.00 -47.17
N HIS A 4 -0.36 34.43 -47.34
CA HIS A 4 0.60 33.70 -48.19
C HIS A 4 1.82 33.10 -47.47
N LYS A 5 1.80 32.99 -46.12
CA LYS A 5 2.94 32.37 -45.39
C LYS A 5 2.65 31.00 -44.80
N CYS A 6 1.46 30.44 -45.01
CA CYS A 6 1.08 29.14 -44.40
C CYS A 6 1.25 27.92 -45.32
N CYS A 7 1.41 28.10 -46.63
CA CYS A 7 1.53 26.98 -47.57
C CYS A 7 2.96 26.47 -47.82
N LEU A 8 4.00 27.25 -47.51
CA LEU A 8 5.39 26.84 -47.78
C LEU A 8 5.98 25.93 -46.66
N LYS A 9 5.42 25.94 -45.46
CA LYS A 9 5.88 25.06 -44.36
C LYS A 9 5.36 23.64 -44.44
N LYS A 10 4.27 23.38 -45.16
CA LYS A 10 3.68 22.03 -45.31
C LYS A 10 4.40 21.17 -46.35
N TYR A 11 5.02 21.75 -47.35
CA TYR A 11 5.73 21.00 -48.39
C TYR A 11 7.12 20.50 -47.95
N HIS A 12 7.82 21.22 -47.10
CA HIS A 12 9.15 20.81 -46.62
C HIS A 12 9.08 19.64 -45.58
N ILE A 13 8.02 19.55 -44.83
CA ILE A 13 7.86 18.49 -43.81
C ILE A 13 7.51 17.13 -44.47
N GLN A 14 6.87 17.16 -45.64
CA GLN A 14 6.46 15.93 -46.34
C GLN A 14 7.60 15.29 -47.13
N GLU A 15 8.57 16.07 -47.64
CA GLU A 15 9.77 15.55 -48.31
C GLU A 15 10.79 14.95 -47.29
N GLU A 16 10.92 15.55 -46.11
CA GLU A 16 11.79 15.01 -45.06
C GLU A 16 11.28 13.69 -44.49
N TYR A 17 9.94 13.55 -44.42
CA TYR A 17 9.33 12.27 -43.92
C TYR A 17 9.44 11.14 -44.95
N THR A 18 9.43 11.44 -46.20
CA THR A 18 9.56 10.45 -47.30
C THR A 18 11.00 9.99 -47.43
N MET A 19 11.99 10.88 -47.28
CA MET A 19 13.41 10.54 -47.34
C MET A 19 13.85 9.70 -46.11
N LYS A 20 13.35 10.01 -44.91
CA LYS A 20 13.66 9.18 -43.70
C LYS A 20 13.10 7.77 -43.80
N LYS A 21 11.94 7.55 -44.44
CA LYS A 21 11.42 6.20 -44.69
C LYS A 21 12.22 5.43 -45.75
N PHE A 22 12.75 6.11 -46.78
CA PHE A 22 13.58 5.48 -47.80
C PHE A 22 14.96 5.09 -47.29
N VAL A 23 15.58 5.93 -46.43
CA VAL A 23 16.85 5.63 -45.78
C VAL A 23 16.72 4.49 -44.76
N SER A 24 15.61 4.44 -44.00
CA SER A 24 15.34 3.35 -43.07
C SER A 24 15.09 2.01 -43.81
N LEU A 25 14.41 2.07 -44.95
CA LEU A 25 14.16 0.86 -45.76
C LEU A 25 15.46 0.35 -46.44
N LEU A 26 16.37 1.25 -46.83
CA LEU A 26 17.65 0.88 -47.45
C LEU A 26 18.65 0.34 -46.40
N LEU A 27 18.62 0.82 -45.16
CA LEU A 27 19.44 0.27 -44.06
C LEU A 27 18.98 -1.14 -43.66
N VAL A 28 17.68 -1.40 -43.66
CA VAL A 28 17.14 -2.76 -43.36
C VAL A 28 17.46 -3.74 -44.47
N VAL A 29 17.53 -3.31 -45.73
CA VAL A 29 17.92 -4.21 -46.88
C VAL A 29 19.44 -4.41 -46.93
N MET A 30 20.28 -3.48 -46.45
CA MET A 30 21.75 -3.67 -46.41
C MET A 30 22.23 -4.52 -45.20
N MET A 31 21.43 -4.64 -44.11
CA MET A 31 21.76 -5.57 -43.02
C MET A 31 21.43 -7.06 -43.33
N ALA A 32 20.72 -7.31 -44.42
CA ALA A 32 20.31 -8.70 -44.81
C ALA A 32 21.33 -9.44 -45.66
N ILE A 33 22.51 -8.91 -45.93
CA ILE A 33 23.54 -9.61 -46.70
C ILE A 33 24.89 -9.52 -45.95
N VAL A 34 24.99 -10.17 -44.80
CA VAL A 34 26.26 -10.64 -44.24
C VAL A 34 26.16 -12.18 -44.24
N PRO A 35 27.04 -12.90 -44.93
CA PRO A 35 27.02 -14.36 -44.84
C PRO A 35 27.50 -14.76 -43.46
N PHE A 36 26.56 -15.21 -42.60
CA PHE A 36 26.90 -15.90 -41.36
C PHE A 36 27.53 -17.26 -41.70
N ALA A 37 28.73 -17.48 -41.25
CA ALA A 37 29.35 -18.80 -41.20
C ALA A 37 28.47 -19.70 -40.32
N GLY A 38 28.14 -20.89 -40.84
CA GLY A 38 27.14 -21.78 -40.28
C GLY A 38 27.22 -22.03 -38.80
N ASN A 39 26.19 -21.59 -38.12
CA ASN A 39 25.78 -22.18 -36.85
C ASN A 39 24.85 -23.35 -37.13
N ALA A 40 24.99 -24.44 -36.38
CA ALA A 40 24.05 -25.55 -36.42
C ALA A 40 22.61 -24.99 -36.17
N ALA A 41 21.62 -25.54 -36.88
CA ALA A 41 20.22 -25.17 -36.72
C ALA A 41 19.84 -25.17 -35.24
N THR A 42 19.29 -24.04 -34.80
CA THR A 42 18.93 -23.87 -33.39
C THR A 42 17.60 -24.56 -33.09
N PHE A 43 16.70 -24.63 -34.09
CA PHE A 43 15.38 -25.23 -33.99
C PHE A 43 15.13 -26.27 -35.09
N THR A 44 14.29 -27.24 -34.78
CA THR A 44 13.65 -28.07 -35.79
C THR A 44 12.46 -27.30 -36.38
N PRO A 45 12.44 -27.00 -37.70
CA PRO A 45 11.32 -26.27 -38.28
C PRO A 45 9.98 -26.96 -38.04
N GLY A 46 8.98 -26.22 -37.62
CA GLY A 46 7.65 -26.78 -37.31
C GLY A 46 6.77 -25.83 -36.49
N GLU A 47 5.60 -26.31 -36.11
CA GLU A 47 4.69 -25.62 -35.19
C GLU A 47 4.82 -26.20 -33.78
N TYR A 48 4.93 -25.33 -32.79
CA TYR A 48 5.11 -25.72 -31.40
C TYR A 48 4.20 -24.85 -30.50
N THR A 49 3.74 -25.44 -29.40
CA THR A 49 2.81 -24.77 -28.50
C THR A 49 3.27 -24.89 -27.06
N GLY A 50 3.26 -23.78 -26.33
CA GLY A 50 3.46 -23.78 -24.91
C GLY A 50 2.30 -23.05 -24.23
N THR A 51 2.04 -23.40 -22.96
CA THR A 51 0.98 -22.78 -22.15
C THR A 51 1.56 -22.44 -20.78
N ALA A 52 1.16 -21.27 -20.24
CA ALA A 52 1.50 -20.83 -18.90
C ALA A 52 0.34 -20.04 -18.30
N THR A 53 0.28 -19.98 -16.97
CA THR A 53 -0.81 -19.31 -16.29
C THR A 53 -0.56 -17.80 -16.24
N GLY A 54 -1.47 -17.02 -16.82
CA GLY A 54 -1.50 -15.56 -16.83
C GLY A 54 -2.29 -14.99 -15.64
N PHE A 55 -2.69 -13.72 -15.77
CA PHE A 55 -3.44 -13.04 -14.73
C PHE A 55 -4.89 -13.53 -14.63
N GLY A 56 -5.58 -13.64 -15.77
CA GLY A 56 -6.98 -14.08 -15.83
C GLY A 56 -7.16 -15.59 -16.07
N GLY A 57 -6.09 -16.29 -16.41
CA GLY A 57 -6.11 -17.73 -16.74
C GLY A 57 -4.97 -18.13 -17.63
N ASP A 58 -5.08 -19.30 -18.26
CA ASP A 58 -4.02 -19.81 -19.10
C ASP A 58 -3.81 -18.97 -20.37
N VAL A 59 -2.56 -18.64 -20.65
CA VAL A 59 -2.10 -18.02 -21.88
C VAL A 59 -1.37 -19.08 -22.69
N THR A 60 -1.84 -19.33 -23.92
CA THR A 60 -1.23 -20.30 -24.83
C THR A 60 -0.54 -19.57 -25.97
N VAL A 61 0.72 -19.86 -26.19
CA VAL A 61 1.54 -19.33 -27.29
C VAL A 61 1.85 -20.47 -28.27
N LYS A 62 1.34 -20.34 -29.48
CA LYS A 62 1.64 -21.21 -30.60
C LYS A 62 2.59 -20.48 -31.54
N VAL A 63 3.75 -21.07 -31.82
CA VAL A 63 4.76 -20.52 -32.72
C VAL A 63 5.04 -21.44 -33.90
N THR A 64 5.28 -20.84 -35.06
CA THR A 64 5.95 -21.53 -36.16
C THR A 64 7.40 -21.08 -36.18
N VAL A 65 8.37 -22.00 -36.20
CA VAL A 65 9.79 -21.69 -36.26
C VAL A 65 10.43 -22.21 -37.52
N ASP A 66 11.44 -21.52 -38.02
CA ASP A 66 12.43 -22.05 -38.96
C ASP A 66 13.67 -22.54 -38.20
N GLU A 67 14.78 -22.79 -38.89
CA GLU A 67 16.02 -23.26 -38.26
C GLU A 67 16.65 -22.27 -37.28
N ASN A 68 16.23 -21.00 -37.26
CA ASN A 68 16.91 -19.94 -36.53
C ASN A 68 16.00 -19.12 -35.61
N ALA A 69 14.69 -18.93 -35.93
CA ALA A 69 13.82 -18.02 -35.23
C ALA A 69 12.32 -18.35 -35.40
N VAL A 70 11.51 -17.70 -34.62
CA VAL A 70 10.04 -17.69 -34.75
C VAL A 70 9.65 -16.95 -36.03
N THR A 71 8.85 -17.56 -36.87
CA THR A 71 8.37 -17.00 -38.15
C THR A 71 6.89 -16.60 -38.11
N ALA A 72 6.08 -17.24 -37.24
CA ALA A 72 4.69 -16.84 -36.98
C ALA A 72 4.32 -17.15 -35.54
N VAL A 73 3.37 -16.36 -35.02
CA VAL A 73 2.90 -16.45 -33.63
C VAL A 73 1.37 -16.31 -33.58
N GLU A 74 0.74 -17.19 -32.82
CA GLU A 74 -0.65 -17.09 -32.41
C GLU A 74 -0.68 -17.19 -30.88
N ILE A 75 -1.34 -16.23 -30.20
CA ILE A 75 -1.46 -16.20 -28.75
C ILE A 75 -2.92 -16.14 -28.36
N THR A 76 -3.33 -17.03 -27.47
CA THR A 76 -4.68 -17.03 -26.89
C THR A 76 -4.61 -16.88 -25.38
N GLY A 77 -5.54 -16.08 -24.83
CA GLY A 77 -5.68 -15.83 -23.40
C GLY A 77 -7.06 -15.24 -23.16
N GLU A 78 -8.11 -16.07 -23.40
CA GLU A 78 -9.51 -15.62 -23.44
C GLU A 78 -10.01 -15.02 -22.12
N LYS A 79 -9.38 -15.37 -20.99
CA LYS A 79 -9.74 -14.88 -19.65
C LYS A 79 -8.89 -13.69 -19.21
N GLU A 80 -7.94 -13.26 -20.02
CA GLU A 80 -7.12 -12.09 -19.73
C GLU A 80 -7.94 -10.80 -19.81
N THR A 81 -7.64 -9.82 -18.96
CA THR A 81 -8.30 -8.52 -18.96
C THR A 81 -8.13 -7.84 -20.32
N PRO A 82 -9.20 -7.51 -21.07
CA PRO A 82 -9.06 -7.02 -22.45
C PRO A 82 -8.16 -5.78 -22.59
N ALA A 83 -8.26 -4.83 -21.65
CA ALA A 83 -7.52 -3.58 -21.71
C ALA A 83 -6.04 -3.70 -21.30
N LEU A 84 -5.63 -4.74 -20.58
CA LEU A 84 -4.27 -4.92 -20.06
C LEU A 84 -3.63 -6.19 -20.63
N GLY A 85 -4.06 -7.35 -20.17
CA GLY A 85 -3.54 -8.64 -20.63
C GLY A 85 -3.83 -8.88 -22.10
N GLY A 86 -5.03 -8.58 -22.58
CA GLY A 86 -5.41 -8.66 -23.99
C GLY A 86 -4.57 -7.74 -24.86
N ALA A 87 -4.38 -6.49 -24.48
CA ALA A 87 -3.53 -5.53 -25.20
C ALA A 87 -2.06 -5.96 -25.22
N ALA A 88 -1.56 -6.60 -24.16
CA ALA A 88 -0.21 -7.19 -24.12
C ALA A 88 -0.11 -8.35 -25.10
N ILE A 89 -1.10 -9.25 -25.15
CA ILE A 89 -1.16 -10.38 -26.08
C ILE A 89 -1.12 -9.89 -27.52
N GLU A 90 -1.92 -8.87 -27.87
CA GLU A 90 -1.91 -8.27 -29.23
C GLU A 90 -0.52 -7.73 -29.60
N LYS A 91 0.16 -7.07 -28.65
CA LYS A 91 1.51 -6.55 -28.87
C LYS A 91 2.51 -7.69 -29.10
N TYR A 92 2.44 -8.77 -28.33
CA TYR A 92 3.31 -9.91 -28.46
C TYR A 92 3.08 -10.70 -29.75
N ALA A 93 1.86 -10.78 -30.28
CA ALA A 93 1.57 -11.45 -31.55
C ALA A 93 2.43 -10.95 -32.71
N THR A 94 2.93 -9.70 -32.62
CA THR A 94 3.83 -9.13 -33.64
C THR A 94 5.28 -9.05 -33.19
N SER A 95 5.56 -8.79 -31.91
CA SER A 95 6.93 -8.57 -31.43
C SER A 95 7.71 -9.88 -31.21
N LEU A 96 7.06 -11.02 -31.12
CA LEU A 96 7.71 -12.32 -30.98
C LEU A 96 8.20 -12.93 -32.31
N VAL A 97 7.82 -12.38 -33.45
CA VAL A 97 8.37 -12.80 -34.74
C VAL A 97 9.84 -12.37 -34.84
N GLY A 98 10.71 -13.29 -35.17
CA GLY A 98 12.16 -13.11 -35.24
C GLY A 98 12.89 -13.43 -33.93
N VAL A 99 12.18 -13.76 -32.86
CA VAL A 99 12.76 -14.15 -31.56
C VAL A 99 13.25 -15.58 -31.61
N SER A 100 14.40 -15.83 -30.98
CA SER A 100 15.00 -17.17 -30.83
C SER A 100 15.21 -17.55 -29.35
N ASP A 101 14.97 -16.61 -28.45
CA ASP A 101 15.12 -16.78 -26.99
C ASP A 101 14.01 -16.02 -26.25
N ALA A 102 13.27 -16.73 -25.39
CA ALA A 102 12.21 -16.16 -24.62
C ALA A 102 12.71 -15.14 -23.57
N ASP A 103 13.93 -15.27 -23.08
CA ASP A 103 14.50 -14.34 -22.10
C ASP A 103 14.84 -12.97 -22.73
N ALA A 104 15.00 -12.91 -24.04
CA ALA A 104 15.20 -11.67 -24.77
C ALA A 104 13.91 -10.84 -24.99
N VAL A 105 12.76 -11.33 -24.52
CA VAL A 105 11.46 -10.67 -24.69
C VAL A 105 11.19 -9.72 -23.52
N ASP A 106 10.98 -8.44 -23.81
CA ASP A 106 10.63 -7.45 -22.80
C ASP A 106 9.21 -7.65 -22.26
N THR A 107 8.98 -7.31 -21.00
CA THR A 107 7.64 -7.28 -20.41
C THR A 107 6.87 -6.04 -20.88
N VAL A 108 5.56 -6.18 -21.07
CA VAL A 108 4.67 -5.04 -21.34
C VAL A 108 4.28 -4.40 -20.03
N ALA A 109 4.53 -3.10 -19.89
CA ALA A 109 4.17 -2.33 -18.72
C ALA A 109 2.66 -2.51 -18.40
N SER A 110 2.35 -2.60 -17.13
CA SER A 110 0.98 -2.82 -16.60
C SER A 110 0.35 -4.20 -16.88
N ALA A 111 1.07 -5.10 -17.59
CA ALA A 111 0.63 -6.47 -17.86
C ALA A 111 1.72 -7.50 -17.51
N THR A 112 2.46 -7.28 -16.42
CA THR A 112 3.64 -8.08 -16.07
C THR A 112 3.33 -9.56 -15.90
N ILE A 113 2.21 -9.92 -15.26
CA ILE A 113 1.82 -11.33 -15.06
C ILE A 113 1.50 -12.00 -16.39
N THR A 114 0.69 -11.37 -17.23
CA THR A 114 0.40 -11.85 -18.59
C THR A 114 1.67 -11.90 -19.44
N SER A 115 2.55 -10.91 -19.33
CA SER A 115 3.84 -10.87 -20.03
C SER A 115 4.74 -12.03 -19.63
N ASN A 116 4.85 -12.33 -18.34
CA ASN A 116 5.62 -13.47 -17.85
C ASN A 116 5.03 -14.79 -18.31
N ALA A 117 3.69 -14.92 -18.34
CA ALA A 117 3.02 -16.09 -18.89
C ALA A 117 3.29 -16.26 -20.39
N VAL A 118 3.27 -15.18 -21.18
CA VAL A 118 3.65 -15.23 -22.60
C VAL A 118 5.11 -15.66 -22.77
N LYS A 119 6.03 -15.11 -21.97
CA LYS A 119 7.46 -15.49 -22.00
C LYS A 119 7.66 -16.97 -21.64
N GLU A 120 7.03 -17.43 -20.56
CA GLU A 120 7.11 -18.82 -20.12
C GLU A 120 6.51 -19.78 -21.16
N ALA A 121 5.34 -19.45 -21.71
CA ALA A 121 4.70 -20.23 -22.77
C ALA A 121 5.56 -20.27 -24.04
N LEU A 122 6.14 -19.14 -24.44
CA LEU A 122 7.10 -19.08 -25.55
C LEU A 122 8.32 -19.94 -25.26
N GLY A 123 8.90 -19.84 -24.06
CA GLY A 123 10.05 -20.69 -23.65
C GLY A 123 9.77 -22.17 -23.79
N LYS A 124 8.57 -22.62 -23.36
CA LYS A 124 8.13 -24.02 -23.53
C LYS A 124 8.01 -24.43 -25.00
N ALA A 125 7.45 -23.55 -25.85
CA ALA A 125 7.33 -23.81 -27.27
C ALA A 125 8.70 -23.87 -27.96
N LEU A 126 9.61 -22.95 -27.63
CA LEU A 126 10.99 -22.95 -28.18
C LEU A 126 11.83 -24.14 -27.70
N ALA A 127 11.64 -24.57 -26.44
CA ALA A 127 12.28 -25.77 -25.92
C ALA A 127 11.87 -27.04 -26.71
N GLN A 128 10.56 -27.17 -27.04
CA GLN A 128 10.09 -28.23 -27.95
C GLN A 128 10.78 -28.16 -29.32
N ALA A 129 10.89 -26.96 -29.87
CA ALA A 129 11.54 -26.74 -31.16
C ALA A 129 13.03 -27.12 -31.17
N LYS A 130 13.71 -26.98 -30.03
CA LYS A 130 15.09 -27.40 -29.80
C LYS A 130 15.21 -28.91 -29.57
N GLY A 131 14.10 -29.65 -29.46
CA GLY A 131 14.09 -31.06 -29.07
C GLY A 131 14.39 -31.30 -27.60
N GLU A 132 14.29 -30.22 -26.77
CA GLU A 132 14.38 -30.32 -25.33
C GLU A 132 13.05 -30.90 -24.82
N ALA A 133 13.09 -31.79 -23.83
CA ALA A 133 11.87 -32.35 -23.24
C ALA A 133 11.09 -31.23 -22.51
N THR A 134 9.89 -30.92 -22.99
CA THR A 134 9.06 -29.78 -22.50
C THR A 134 8.18 -30.15 -21.32
N GLU A 135 8.05 -31.42 -21.03
CA GLU A 135 7.50 -31.90 -19.77
C GLU A 135 8.61 -32.65 -19.05
N ASN A 136 9.01 -32.10 -17.91
CA ASN A 136 9.94 -32.81 -17.03
C ASN A 136 9.13 -33.90 -16.28
N THR A 137 8.77 -34.95 -17.05
CA THR A 137 8.04 -36.12 -16.56
C THR A 137 8.93 -37.10 -15.77
N ALA A 138 10.17 -36.72 -15.46
CA ALA A 138 10.99 -37.51 -14.56
C ALA A 138 10.30 -37.57 -13.20
N ALA A 139 9.94 -38.76 -12.77
CA ALA A 139 9.34 -39.00 -11.48
C ALA A 139 10.20 -38.37 -10.37
N LEU A 140 9.55 -37.68 -9.43
CA LEU A 140 10.22 -37.17 -8.25
C LEU A 140 10.77 -38.36 -7.45
N ALA A 141 12.03 -38.28 -7.07
CA ALA A 141 12.63 -39.22 -6.14
C ALA A 141 13.45 -38.45 -5.11
N PHE A 142 13.43 -38.97 -3.88
CA PHE A 142 14.11 -38.39 -2.72
C PHE A 142 14.85 -39.51 -1.97
N THR A 143 15.81 -39.13 -1.17
CA THR A 143 16.31 -39.99 -0.11
C THR A 143 15.35 -39.87 1.08
N ALA A 144 14.66 -40.96 1.43
CA ALA A 144 13.70 -40.95 2.55
C ALA A 144 14.37 -40.51 3.85
N GLY A 145 13.68 -39.65 4.60
CA GLY A 145 14.18 -39.06 5.85
C GLY A 145 13.57 -37.71 6.15
N THR A 146 13.96 -37.14 7.27
CA THR A 146 13.54 -35.80 7.69
C THR A 146 14.72 -34.83 7.55
N TYR A 147 14.47 -33.72 6.88
CA TYR A 147 15.47 -32.69 6.58
C TYR A 147 14.96 -31.33 7.05
N THR A 148 15.85 -30.52 7.60
CA THR A 148 15.50 -29.15 8.01
C THR A 148 15.98 -28.18 6.96
N GLY A 149 15.04 -27.49 6.32
CA GLY A 149 15.35 -26.40 5.40
C GLY A 149 15.07 -25.05 6.04
N VAL A 150 15.71 -24.00 5.49
CA VAL A 150 15.64 -22.65 6.01
C VAL A 150 15.27 -21.67 4.89
N GLY A 151 14.30 -20.80 5.16
CA GLY A 151 13.93 -19.69 4.29
C GLY A 151 14.01 -18.35 5.01
N SER A 152 14.11 -17.25 4.25
CA SER A 152 14.10 -15.89 4.80
C SER A 152 12.67 -15.37 4.81
N GLY A 153 12.11 -15.16 6.00
CA GLY A 153 10.80 -14.56 6.22
C GLY A 153 10.87 -13.07 6.53
N TYR A 154 9.76 -12.51 6.98
CA TYR A 154 9.67 -11.10 7.30
C TYR A 154 10.48 -10.70 8.53
N ASN A 155 10.41 -11.49 9.60
CA ASN A 155 11.11 -11.21 10.87
C ASN A 155 12.38 -12.06 11.05
N GLY A 156 12.92 -12.66 9.99
CA GLY A 156 14.14 -13.47 10.02
C GLY A 156 13.94 -14.86 9.41
N SER A 157 14.79 -15.79 9.83
CA SER A 157 14.74 -17.16 9.31
C SER A 157 13.49 -17.90 9.74
N VAL A 158 12.92 -18.66 8.81
CA VAL A 158 11.86 -19.63 9.02
C VAL A 158 12.42 -21.03 8.76
N GLU A 159 12.42 -21.88 9.78
CA GLU A 159 12.85 -23.26 9.68
C GLU A 159 11.64 -24.18 9.45
N MET A 160 11.77 -25.12 8.52
CA MET A 160 10.77 -26.15 8.25
C MET A 160 11.42 -27.53 8.33
N SER A 161 10.86 -28.42 9.13
CA SER A 161 11.24 -29.82 9.22
C SER A 161 10.38 -30.62 8.25
N VAL A 162 10.98 -31.13 7.17
CA VAL A 162 10.26 -31.79 6.06
C VAL A 162 10.64 -33.25 6.00
N THR A 163 9.66 -34.13 6.06
CA THR A 163 9.83 -35.57 5.94
C THR A 163 9.48 -36.03 4.52
N PHE A 164 10.41 -36.73 3.88
CA PHE A 164 10.24 -37.31 2.56
C PHE A 164 10.17 -38.82 2.66
N SER A 165 9.31 -39.45 1.86
CA SER A 165 9.45 -40.82 1.39
C SER A 165 10.36 -40.86 0.14
N ASP A 166 10.52 -42.05 -0.46
CA ASP A 166 11.29 -42.15 -1.70
C ASP A 166 10.72 -41.36 -2.89
N THR A 167 9.43 -40.93 -2.81
CA THR A 167 8.73 -40.28 -3.94
C THR A 167 7.88 -39.06 -3.56
N ALA A 168 7.72 -38.77 -2.29
CA ALA A 168 6.80 -37.72 -1.86
C ALA A 168 7.21 -37.05 -0.55
N VAL A 169 6.75 -35.79 -0.38
CA VAL A 169 6.67 -35.11 0.92
C VAL A 169 5.56 -35.75 1.73
N THR A 170 5.83 -36.23 2.94
CA THR A 170 4.86 -36.94 3.79
C THR A 170 4.47 -36.18 5.05
N ALA A 171 5.31 -35.30 5.55
CA ALA A 171 5.01 -34.42 6.67
C ALA A 171 5.86 -33.16 6.63
N ILE A 172 5.31 -32.07 7.14
CA ILE A 172 6.00 -30.80 7.33
C ILE A 172 5.65 -30.26 8.70
N GLU A 173 6.66 -29.92 9.48
CA GLU A 173 6.52 -29.32 10.81
C GLU A 173 7.19 -27.94 10.80
N VAL A 174 6.53 -26.95 11.41
CA VAL A 174 7.07 -25.61 11.56
C VAL A 174 8.13 -25.62 12.65
N GLY A 175 9.35 -25.23 12.31
CA GLY A 175 10.47 -25.08 13.21
C GLY A 175 10.59 -23.69 13.83
N ALA A 176 11.81 -23.33 14.20
CA ALA A 176 12.09 -22.01 14.76
C ALA A 176 11.76 -20.89 13.78
N ASN A 177 10.99 -19.93 14.22
CA ASN A 177 10.66 -18.72 13.44
C ASN A 177 10.34 -17.54 14.36
N LYS A 178 10.24 -16.34 13.79
CA LYS A 178 9.85 -15.10 14.48
C LYS A 178 8.73 -14.39 13.73
N GLU A 179 7.99 -15.11 12.90
CA GLU A 179 6.92 -14.52 12.12
C GLU A 179 5.84 -13.94 13.02
N THR A 180 5.27 -12.83 12.58
CA THR A 180 4.27 -12.09 13.37
C THR A 180 3.00 -12.93 13.52
N GLN A 181 2.58 -13.13 14.77
CA GLN A 181 1.34 -13.81 15.08
C GLN A 181 0.15 -13.14 14.40
N TYR A 182 -0.77 -13.94 13.86
CA TYR A 182 -1.95 -13.51 13.08
C TYR A 182 -1.63 -12.75 11.76
N VAL A 183 -0.36 -12.66 11.37
CA VAL A 183 0.06 -12.00 10.13
C VAL A 183 0.86 -12.95 9.24
N GLY A 184 2.03 -13.35 9.70
CA GLY A 184 2.91 -14.26 8.98
C GLY A 184 2.55 -15.72 9.27
N ASP A 185 2.26 -16.04 10.52
CA ASP A 185 1.97 -17.40 10.96
C ASP A 185 0.73 -18.03 10.30
N VAL A 186 -0.23 -17.21 9.87
CA VAL A 186 -1.41 -17.67 9.11
C VAL A 186 -1.09 -18.35 7.79
N ALA A 187 0.14 -18.19 7.28
CA ALA A 187 0.58 -18.86 6.07
C ALA A 187 0.96 -20.32 6.28
N PHE A 188 1.34 -20.74 7.49
CA PHE A 188 1.89 -22.06 7.72
C PHE A 188 0.87 -23.17 7.41
N GLU A 189 -0.29 -23.15 8.05
CA GLU A 189 -1.27 -24.22 7.91
C GLU A 189 -1.73 -24.43 6.45
N PRO A 190 -2.24 -23.40 5.73
CA PRO A 190 -2.74 -23.60 4.37
C PRO A 190 -1.63 -23.99 3.40
N MET A 191 -0.44 -23.38 3.50
CA MET A 191 0.66 -23.72 2.60
C MET A 191 1.21 -25.12 2.83
N ILE A 192 1.29 -25.58 4.09
CA ILE A 192 1.70 -26.94 4.40
C ILE A 192 0.69 -27.94 3.80
N ALA A 193 -0.61 -27.71 3.95
CA ALA A 193 -1.64 -28.55 3.36
C ALA A 193 -1.51 -28.62 1.84
N ASP A 194 -1.34 -27.45 1.19
CA ASP A 194 -1.19 -27.36 -0.27
C ASP A 194 0.09 -28.02 -0.77
N ILE A 195 1.23 -27.84 -0.09
CA ILE A 195 2.52 -28.47 -0.45
C ILE A 195 2.44 -29.99 -0.34
N LEU A 196 1.81 -30.52 0.71
CA LEU A 196 1.58 -31.95 0.89
C LEU A 196 0.69 -32.51 -0.23
N ALA A 197 -0.41 -31.82 -0.54
CA ALA A 197 -1.34 -32.23 -1.59
C ALA A 197 -0.71 -32.16 -2.99
N ALA A 198 0.07 -31.12 -3.27
CA ALA A 198 0.77 -30.93 -4.53
C ALA A 198 1.97 -31.86 -4.71
N ASN A 199 2.52 -32.42 -3.63
CA ASN A 199 3.85 -33.00 -3.61
C ASN A 199 4.88 -32.05 -4.24
N GLY A 200 4.85 -30.77 -3.86
CA GLY A 200 5.70 -29.74 -4.42
C GLY A 200 5.40 -28.34 -3.89
N THR A 201 6.21 -27.36 -4.31
CA THR A 201 6.15 -25.99 -3.78
C THR A 201 5.60 -24.96 -4.76
N GLY A 202 5.00 -25.36 -5.89
CA GLY A 202 4.31 -24.48 -6.82
C GLY A 202 2.97 -23.93 -6.34
N VAL A 203 2.70 -24.03 -5.05
CA VAL A 203 1.47 -23.60 -4.39
C VAL A 203 1.37 -22.09 -4.28
N ASP A 204 0.15 -21.55 -4.17
CA ASP A 204 -0.07 -20.13 -4.10
C ASP A 204 0.43 -19.51 -2.78
N ALA A 205 0.87 -18.26 -2.83
CA ALA A 205 1.20 -17.52 -1.64
C ALA A 205 -0.07 -17.11 -0.90
N VAL A 206 -0.01 -17.11 0.42
CA VAL A 206 -1.07 -16.56 1.27
C VAL A 206 -1.03 -15.03 1.16
N SER A 207 -2.11 -14.46 0.68
CA SER A 207 -2.24 -13.01 0.53
C SER A 207 -2.02 -12.31 1.87
N GLY A 208 -1.14 -11.31 1.89
CA GLY A 208 -0.75 -10.56 3.08
C GLY A 208 0.37 -11.17 3.92
N ALA A 209 0.72 -12.44 3.69
CA ALA A 209 1.85 -13.12 4.29
C ALA A 209 2.89 -13.51 3.22
N THR A 210 3.14 -12.65 2.24
CA THR A 210 3.94 -12.96 1.04
C THR A 210 5.38 -13.34 1.38
N PHE A 211 6.02 -12.63 2.30
CA PHE A 211 7.39 -12.94 2.73
C PHE A 211 7.46 -14.28 3.45
N THR A 212 6.52 -14.55 4.38
CA THR A 212 6.44 -15.84 5.06
C THR A 212 6.14 -16.97 4.08
N SER A 213 5.24 -16.75 3.11
CA SER A 213 4.96 -17.70 2.04
C SER A 213 6.19 -18.03 1.20
N ALA A 214 6.96 -17.02 0.84
CA ALA A 214 8.23 -17.20 0.12
C ALA A 214 9.25 -17.97 0.96
N ALA A 215 9.33 -17.68 2.26
CA ALA A 215 10.20 -18.37 3.19
C ALA A 215 9.83 -19.86 3.33
N ILE A 216 8.52 -20.18 3.45
CA ILE A 216 8.04 -21.55 3.52
C ILE A 216 8.43 -22.33 2.26
N ARG A 217 8.16 -21.75 1.06
CA ARG A 217 8.57 -22.41 -0.20
C ARG A 217 10.09 -22.60 -0.27
N SER A 218 10.87 -21.59 0.11
CA SER A 218 12.33 -21.65 0.10
C SER A 218 12.86 -22.72 1.06
N ALA A 219 12.33 -22.79 2.28
CA ALA A 219 12.72 -23.78 3.27
C ALA A 219 12.38 -25.20 2.82
N VAL A 220 11.19 -25.42 2.27
CA VAL A 220 10.82 -26.74 1.74
C VAL A 220 11.63 -27.14 0.53
N ASN A 221 11.99 -26.20 -0.35
CA ASN A 221 12.87 -26.43 -1.48
C ASN A 221 14.31 -26.77 -1.02
N ASP A 222 14.81 -26.08 0.01
CA ASP A 222 16.11 -26.38 0.61
C ASP A 222 16.12 -27.80 1.20
N ALA A 223 15.09 -28.19 1.96
CA ALA A 223 14.94 -29.54 2.47
C ALA A 223 14.85 -30.59 1.35
N ALA A 224 14.13 -30.31 0.26
CA ALA A 224 14.04 -31.18 -0.90
C ALA A 224 15.40 -31.37 -1.59
N GLN A 225 16.17 -30.32 -1.68
CA GLN A 225 17.53 -30.35 -2.21
C GLN A 225 18.46 -31.19 -1.33
N GLN A 226 18.38 -31.05 -0.01
CA GLN A 226 19.12 -31.89 0.96
C GLN A 226 18.72 -33.36 0.85
N ALA A 227 17.44 -33.65 0.60
CA ALA A 227 16.93 -35.01 0.34
C ALA A 227 17.35 -35.58 -1.02
N GLY A 228 18.11 -34.83 -1.81
CA GLY A 228 18.58 -35.28 -3.13
C GLY A 228 17.48 -35.36 -4.18
N CYS A 229 16.51 -34.44 -4.15
CA CYS A 229 15.42 -34.38 -5.14
C CYS A 229 15.93 -34.46 -6.56
N THR A 230 15.53 -35.51 -7.31
CA THR A 230 16.02 -35.77 -8.66
C THR A 230 15.58 -34.75 -9.69
N ASN A 231 14.48 -34.02 -9.40
CA ASN A 231 13.88 -33.02 -10.27
C ASN A 231 13.28 -31.87 -9.46
N LEU A 232 14.17 -31.01 -8.97
CA LEU A 232 13.76 -29.87 -8.11
C LEU A 232 12.87 -28.88 -8.86
N ASP A 233 13.03 -28.70 -10.15
CA ASP A 233 12.23 -27.76 -10.94
C ASP A 233 10.80 -28.29 -11.11
N ALA A 234 10.62 -29.58 -11.36
CA ALA A 234 9.28 -30.18 -11.31
C ALA A 234 8.66 -30.09 -9.93
N PHE A 235 9.43 -30.32 -8.85
CA PHE A 235 8.96 -30.13 -7.48
C PHE A 235 8.49 -28.71 -7.21
N LYS A 236 9.23 -27.71 -7.68
CA LYS A 236 8.85 -26.28 -7.59
C LYS A 236 7.63 -25.91 -8.43
N ALA A 237 7.37 -26.66 -9.51
CA ALA A 237 6.27 -26.40 -10.41
C ALA A 237 4.97 -27.13 -10.03
N ASN A 238 5.04 -28.17 -9.19
CA ASN A 238 3.87 -28.93 -8.79
C ASN A 238 2.89 -28.05 -8.02
N LYS A 239 1.63 -28.00 -8.51
CA LYS A 239 0.53 -27.18 -7.99
C LYS A 239 -0.59 -28.06 -7.45
N VAL A 240 -1.32 -27.53 -6.46
CA VAL A 240 -2.64 -28.09 -6.10
C VAL A 240 -3.68 -27.53 -7.07
N VAL A 241 -4.52 -28.39 -7.59
CA VAL A 241 -5.76 -27.99 -8.25
C VAL A 241 -6.88 -28.15 -7.22
N HIS A 242 -7.39 -27.02 -6.77
CA HIS A 242 -8.57 -27.00 -5.91
C HIS A 242 -9.81 -27.14 -6.77
N GLU A 243 -10.62 -28.14 -6.50
CA GLU A 243 -11.90 -28.35 -7.19
C GLU A 243 -13.05 -27.67 -6.40
N ALA A 244 -13.95 -27.01 -7.12
CA ALA A 244 -15.13 -26.43 -6.52
C ALA A 244 -15.95 -27.50 -5.81
N GLN A 245 -16.41 -27.17 -4.60
CA GLN A 245 -17.30 -28.01 -3.81
C GLN A 245 -18.77 -27.68 -4.11
N ASP A 246 -19.70 -28.38 -3.47
CA ASP A 246 -21.10 -28.04 -3.53
C ASP A 246 -21.33 -26.60 -3.08
N PRO A 247 -22.26 -25.85 -3.71
CA PRO A 247 -22.56 -24.48 -3.32
C PRO A 247 -22.85 -24.31 -1.84
N ILE A 248 -22.26 -23.29 -1.24
CA ILE A 248 -22.49 -22.92 0.17
C ILE A 248 -23.63 -21.91 0.20
N GLU A 249 -24.68 -22.23 0.97
CA GLU A 249 -25.81 -21.33 1.23
C GLU A 249 -26.02 -21.24 2.74
N GLU A 250 -25.85 -20.02 3.29
CA GLU A 250 -25.90 -19.78 4.73
C GLU A 250 -26.76 -18.54 5.05
N THR A 251 -27.32 -18.49 6.24
CA THR A 251 -28.15 -17.37 6.72
C THR A 251 -27.70 -16.93 8.10
N TYR A 252 -27.51 -15.61 8.25
CA TYR A 252 -27.12 -14.95 9.50
C TYR A 252 -28.00 -13.72 9.74
N ASP A 253 -27.96 -13.17 10.96
CA ASP A 253 -28.60 -11.88 11.23
C ASP A 253 -27.90 -10.76 10.46
N VAL A 254 -26.58 -10.73 10.50
CA VAL A 254 -25.74 -9.72 9.86
C VAL A 254 -24.67 -10.40 9.00
N VAL A 255 -24.55 -9.96 7.74
CA VAL A 255 -23.45 -10.35 6.87
C VAL A 255 -22.53 -9.13 6.68
N ILE A 256 -21.22 -9.32 6.88
CA ILE A 256 -20.23 -8.27 6.77
C ILE A 256 -19.26 -8.61 5.62
N VAL A 257 -19.06 -7.67 4.72
CA VAL A 257 -18.13 -7.84 3.60
C VAL A 257 -16.84 -7.09 3.88
N GLY A 258 -15.75 -7.85 4.08
CA GLY A 258 -14.43 -7.37 4.45
C GLY A 258 -14.10 -7.55 5.93
N ALA A 259 -12.99 -8.21 6.22
CA ALA A 259 -12.48 -8.45 7.58
C ALA A 259 -11.32 -7.52 7.94
N GLY A 260 -11.30 -6.29 7.43
CA GLY A 260 -10.43 -5.21 7.90
C GLY A 260 -10.83 -4.71 9.28
N GLY A 261 -10.15 -3.71 9.80
CA GLY A 261 -10.45 -3.15 11.13
C GLY A 261 -11.92 -2.76 11.31
N ALA A 262 -12.52 -2.09 10.32
CA ALA A 262 -13.93 -1.70 10.34
C ALA A 262 -14.87 -2.91 10.36
N GLY A 263 -14.60 -3.92 9.52
CA GLY A 263 -15.45 -5.11 9.46
C GLY A 263 -15.41 -5.95 10.72
N ILE A 264 -14.23 -6.14 11.30
CA ILE A 264 -14.10 -6.89 12.56
C ILE A 264 -14.71 -6.12 13.73
N ALA A 265 -14.56 -4.79 13.76
CA ALA A 265 -15.23 -3.98 14.79
C ALA A 265 -16.76 -4.06 14.68
N ALA A 266 -17.30 -3.93 13.48
CA ALA A 266 -18.73 -4.09 13.22
C ALA A 266 -19.22 -5.51 13.59
N ALA A 267 -18.42 -6.54 13.28
CA ALA A 267 -18.75 -7.92 13.62
C ALA A 267 -18.78 -8.16 15.15
N ALA A 268 -17.79 -7.64 15.87
CA ALA A 268 -17.72 -7.73 17.31
C ALA A 268 -18.91 -7.03 17.98
N GLN A 269 -19.23 -5.79 17.51
CA GLN A 269 -20.37 -5.06 18.04
C GLN A 269 -21.70 -5.78 17.75
N ALA A 270 -21.92 -6.24 16.53
CA ALA A 270 -23.11 -6.99 16.19
C ALA A 270 -23.27 -8.28 17.03
N ALA A 271 -22.16 -8.96 17.31
CA ALA A 271 -22.16 -10.14 18.17
C ALA A 271 -22.44 -9.80 19.64
N GLN A 272 -21.93 -8.68 20.16
CA GLN A 272 -22.25 -8.15 21.50
C GLN A 272 -23.73 -7.82 21.61
N ASP A 273 -24.36 -7.35 20.55
CA ASP A 273 -25.81 -7.05 20.47
C ASP A 273 -26.65 -8.33 20.27
N GLY A 274 -26.06 -9.53 20.36
CA GLY A 274 -26.73 -10.80 20.29
C GLY A 274 -27.09 -11.27 18.87
N ASN A 275 -26.50 -10.69 17.83
CA ASN A 275 -26.70 -11.12 16.45
C ASN A 275 -25.74 -12.25 16.07
N THR A 276 -26.21 -13.15 15.20
CA THR A 276 -25.34 -14.08 14.48
C THR A 276 -24.69 -13.36 13.32
N VAL A 277 -23.36 -13.57 13.13
CA VAL A 277 -22.55 -12.79 12.20
C VAL A 277 -21.76 -13.70 11.26
N LEU A 278 -21.83 -13.43 9.95
CA LEU A 278 -20.89 -13.94 8.96
C LEU A 278 -20.03 -12.79 8.43
N VAL A 279 -18.72 -12.96 8.50
CA VAL A 279 -17.76 -12.06 7.83
C VAL A 279 -17.20 -12.77 6.60
N ILE A 280 -17.25 -12.13 5.43
CA ILE A 280 -16.68 -12.63 4.18
C ILE A 280 -15.42 -11.82 3.86
N GLU A 281 -14.28 -12.52 3.70
CA GLU A 281 -12.99 -11.89 3.43
C GLU A 281 -12.29 -12.57 2.24
N LYS A 282 -11.89 -11.78 1.26
CA LYS A 282 -11.21 -12.33 0.07
C LYS A 282 -9.76 -12.73 0.30
N ASN A 283 -9.10 -12.12 1.28
CA ASN A 283 -7.75 -12.52 1.66
C ASN A 283 -7.77 -13.79 2.52
N ALA A 284 -6.60 -14.41 2.62
CA ALA A 284 -6.42 -15.57 3.49
C ALA A 284 -6.29 -15.20 5.00
N GLN A 285 -6.35 -13.91 5.33
CA GLN A 285 -6.22 -13.41 6.69
C GLN A 285 -7.10 -12.17 6.91
N VAL A 286 -7.43 -11.92 8.16
CA VAL A 286 -8.09 -10.71 8.61
C VAL A 286 -7.14 -9.50 8.68
N GLY A 287 -7.68 -8.31 8.88
CA GLY A 287 -6.94 -7.08 9.16
C GLY A 287 -6.88 -6.09 8.00
N GLY A 288 -6.95 -6.54 6.74
CA GLY A 288 -6.96 -5.64 5.58
C GLY A 288 -5.82 -4.62 5.60
N ASN A 289 -6.08 -3.38 5.19
CA ASN A 289 -5.12 -2.28 5.27
C ASN A 289 -4.84 -1.78 6.69
N THR A 290 -5.75 -2.05 7.64
CA THR A 290 -5.51 -1.75 9.06
C THR A 290 -4.23 -2.41 9.54
N LEU A 291 -3.97 -3.65 9.12
CA LEU A 291 -2.81 -4.43 9.51
C LEU A 291 -1.47 -3.84 9.02
N VAL A 292 -1.46 -3.13 7.90
CA VAL A 292 -0.25 -2.52 7.32
C VAL A 292 -0.12 -1.03 7.64
N SER A 293 -0.96 -0.50 8.54
CA SER A 293 -0.87 0.87 9.05
C SER A 293 0.20 0.98 10.15
N GLY A 294 0.60 2.22 10.49
CA GLY A 294 1.50 2.49 11.62
C GLY A 294 0.91 2.18 13.00
N GLY A 295 -0.40 1.96 13.08
CA GLY A 295 -1.08 1.58 14.31
C GLY A 295 -1.41 2.74 15.26
N GLN A 296 -1.09 3.97 14.88
CA GLN A 296 -1.53 5.14 15.61
C GLN A 296 -2.85 5.66 15.03
N TYR A 297 -3.67 6.27 15.88
CA TYR A 297 -4.83 7.04 15.44
C TYR A 297 -4.99 8.32 16.25
N GLN A 298 -5.53 9.36 15.62
CA GLN A 298 -5.70 10.66 16.25
C GLN A 298 -7.02 10.73 17.00
N SER A 299 -6.93 10.99 18.31
CA SER A 299 -8.09 11.28 19.14
C SER A 299 -7.66 12.00 20.42
N VAL A 300 -8.46 12.96 20.86
CA VAL A 300 -8.22 13.68 22.11
C VAL A 300 -8.61 12.80 23.28
N MET A 301 -7.69 12.55 24.21
CA MET A 301 -7.96 11.86 25.48
C MET A 301 -8.17 12.88 26.59
N PRO A 302 -9.41 13.10 27.05
CA PRO A 302 -9.73 14.18 28.01
C PRO A 302 -8.91 14.11 29.30
N TYR A 303 -8.59 12.90 29.74
CA TYR A 303 -7.81 12.67 30.96
C TYR A 303 -6.30 12.95 30.82
N LEU A 304 -5.80 13.10 29.59
CA LEU A 304 -4.38 13.38 29.30
C LEU A 304 -4.09 14.86 29.01
N VAL A 305 -5.11 15.66 28.72
CA VAL A 305 -4.97 17.06 28.29
C VAL A 305 -5.48 18.03 29.36
N TRP A 306 -5.27 19.33 29.14
CA TRP A 306 -5.77 20.37 30.03
C TRP A 306 -7.29 20.31 30.15
N ASP A 307 -7.78 20.44 31.40
CA ASP A 307 -9.20 20.40 31.73
C ASP A 307 -9.62 21.75 32.32
N PRO A 308 -10.55 22.48 31.71
CA PRO A 308 -11.03 23.74 32.24
C PRO A 308 -11.74 23.61 33.60
N ALA A 309 -12.26 22.43 33.95
CA ALA A 309 -12.91 22.17 35.22
C ALA A 309 -11.91 22.02 36.39
N ASP A 310 -10.71 21.51 36.10
CA ASP A 310 -9.59 21.39 37.05
C ASP A 310 -8.25 21.70 36.34
N PRO A 311 -8.02 23.01 36.06
CA PRO A 311 -6.92 23.42 35.18
C PRO A 311 -5.52 23.16 35.74
N ASP A 312 -5.39 23.00 37.08
CA ASP A 312 -4.12 22.71 37.76
C ASP A 312 -3.89 21.20 37.99
N ALA A 313 -4.83 20.35 37.61
CA ALA A 313 -4.64 18.91 37.71
C ALA A 313 -3.45 18.44 36.86
N THR A 314 -2.56 17.66 37.47
CA THR A 314 -1.40 17.05 36.81
C THR A 314 -1.66 15.60 36.41
N THR A 315 -2.80 15.05 36.82
CA THR A 315 -3.21 13.67 36.51
C THR A 315 -4.67 13.62 36.10
N GLY A 316 -5.04 12.55 35.38
CA GLY A 316 -6.44 12.24 35.04
C GLY A 316 -6.70 10.73 35.15
N VAL A 317 -7.96 10.36 35.22
CA VAL A 317 -8.39 8.94 35.30
C VAL A 317 -8.76 8.45 33.91
N GLY A 318 -8.02 7.45 33.43
CA GLY A 318 -8.27 6.79 32.15
C GLY A 318 -9.55 5.97 32.13
N TYR A 319 -9.92 5.49 30.94
CA TYR A 319 -11.10 4.66 30.76
C TYR A 319 -11.00 3.27 31.45
N ASP A 320 -9.78 2.80 31.67
CA ASP A 320 -9.47 1.61 32.45
C ASP A 320 -9.55 1.79 33.97
N GLY A 321 -9.82 3.02 34.43
CA GLY A 321 -9.90 3.41 35.83
C GLY A 321 -8.55 3.68 36.53
N ASN A 322 -7.44 3.61 35.81
CA ASN A 322 -6.14 3.95 36.31
C ASN A 322 -5.88 5.46 36.24
N THR A 323 -4.92 5.93 37.05
CA THR A 323 -4.51 7.34 37.05
C THR A 323 -3.25 7.52 36.25
N TYR A 324 -3.28 8.45 35.31
CA TYR A 324 -2.19 8.78 34.39
C TYR A 324 -1.76 10.23 34.55
N ASN A 325 -0.50 10.52 34.25
CA ASN A 325 -0.03 11.89 34.19
C ASN A 325 -0.62 12.59 32.96
N LYS A 326 -0.99 13.85 33.10
CA LYS A 326 -1.34 14.68 31.96
C LYS A 326 -0.10 14.97 31.12
N VAL A 327 -0.28 15.01 29.80
CA VAL A 327 0.79 15.35 28.84
C VAL A 327 1.18 16.82 29.02
N VAL A 328 2.48 17.11 28.98
CA VAL A 328 2.99 18.47 29.03
C VAL A 328 3.75 18.80 27.75
N GLU A 329 3.59 20.03 27.28
CA GLU A 329 4.20 20.55 26.07
C GLU A 329 5.00 21.82 26.31
N SER A 330 5.89 22.15 25.37
CA SER A 330 6.63 23.39 25.36
C SER A 330 5.69 24.59 25.27
N ILE A 331 6.03 25.68 25.97
CA ILE A 331 5.31 26.94 25.84
C ILE A 331 5.33 27.52 24.40
N ALA A 332 6.16 27.01 23.51
CA ALA A 332 6.20 27.43 22.11
C ALA A 332 4.84 27.21 21.41
N THR A 333 4.10 26.16 21.76
CA THR A 333 2.76 25.87 21.21
C THR A 333 1.73 26.97 21.48
N LEU A 334 1.96 27.83 22.49
CA LEU A 334 1.08 28.97 22.76
C LEU A 334 1.01 29.98 21.61
N ASN A 335 2.07 30.10 20.81
CA ASN A 335 2.09 31.01 19.67
C ASN A 335 1.13 30.54 18.59
N GLU A 336 1.07 29.23 18.34
CA GLU A 336 0.13 28.63 17.40
C GLU A 336 -1.33 28.86 17.86
N LEU A 337 -1.61 28.63 19.16
CA LEU A 337 -2.93 28.89 19.71
C LEU A 337 -3.33 30.38 19.59
N LYS A 338 -2.39 31.30 19.79
CA LYS A 338 -2.62 32.73 19.60
C LYS A 338 -2.92 33.10 18.14
N THR A 339 -2.29 32.42 17.19
CA THR A 339 -2.59 32.60 15.76
C THR A 339 -4.04 32.21 15.45
N ILE A 340 -4.54 31.12 16.05
CA ILE A 340 -5.92 30.66 15.84
C ILE A 340 -6.95 31.72 16.32
N LEU A 341 -6.67 32.50 17.34
CA LEU A 341 -7.58 33.58 17.77
C LEU A 341 -7.80 34.65 16.69
N ASN A 342 -6.85 34.78 15.73
CA ASN A 342 -6.93 35.74 14.63
C ASN A 342 -7.57 35.15 13.37
N TRP A 343 -7.94 33.90 13.35
CA TRP A 343 -8.60 33.29 12.20
C TRP A 343 -9.91 34.01 11.90
N SER A 344 -10.20 34.22 10.63
CA SER A 344 -11.36 34.98 10.17
C SER A 344 -12.66 34.23 10.46
N GLU A 345 -13.67 34.96 10.93
CA GLU A 345 -15.04 34.46 11.13
C GLU A 345 -15.99 34.93 10.01
N GLU A 346 -15.47 35.65 9.04
CA GLU A 346 -16.23 36.03 7.85
C GLU A 346 -16.54 34.82 6.98
N PRO A 347 -17.54 34.88 6.09
CA PRO A 347 -17.77 33.84 5.11
C PRO A 347 -16.50 33.56 4.27
N PHE A 348 -16.24 32.28 3.96
CA PHE A 348 -15.07 31.89 3.18
C PHE A 348 -15.08 32.55 1.80
N ASP A 349 -13.98 33.17 1.41
CA ASP A 349 -13.81 33.85 0.12
C ASP A 349 -13.36 32.85 -0.96
N GLU A 350 -14.30 32.25 -1.66
CA GLU A 350 -14.05 31.29 -2.72
C GLU A 350 -13.33 31.89 -3.95
N GLU A 351 -13.30 33.22 -4.08
CA GLU A 351 -12.69 33.91 -5.23
C GLU A 351 -11.20 34.23 -5.01
N TYR A 352 -10.74 34.16 -3.76
CA TYR A 352 -9.39 34.60 -3.37
C TYR A 352 -8.27 34.01 -4.24
N TYR A 353 -8.33 32.69 -4.54
CA TYR A 353 -7.25 32.02 -5.27
C TYR A 353 -7.36 32.10 -6.80
N LYS A 354 -8.31 32.81 -7.35
CA LYS A 354 -8.34 33.02 -8.81
C LYS A 354 -7.13 33.82 -9.31
N ASP A 355 -6.58 34.67 -8.46
CA ASP A 355 -5.46 35.55 -8.78
C ASP A 355 -4.19 35.25 -7.95
N HIS A 356 -4.18 34.20 -7.14
CA HIS A 356 -3.07 33.87 -6.23
C HIS A 356 -2.64 32.42 -6.38
N GLU A 357 -1.36 32.14 -6.17
CA GLU A 357 -0.85 30.78 -6.14
C GLU A 357 -1.31 30.07 -4.86
N PHE A 358 -2.01 28.94 -5.01
CA PHE A 358 -2.42 28.12 -3.88
C PHE A 358 -1.24 27.28 -3.39
N VAL A 359 -0.98 27.34 -2.08
CA VAL A 359 -0.04 26.47 -1.38
C VAL A 359 -0.84 25.54 -0.48
N ALA A 360 -0.86 24.26 -0.80
CA ALA A 360 -1.54 23.25 -0.01
C ALA A 360 -0.97 23.22 1.42
N GLY A 361 -1.83 23.07 2.42
CA GLY A 361 -1.42 22.99 3.83
C GLY A 361 -1.09 24.32 4.50
N ASP A 362 -1.15 25.44 3.80
CA ASP A 362 -0.98 26.77 4.42
C ASP A 362 -2.24 27.18 5.18
N ILE A 363 -2.43 26.53 6.36
CA ILE A 363 -3.60 26.78 7.23
C ILE A 363 -3.65 28.25 7.68
N GLU A 364 -2.51 28.88 7.95
CA GLU A 364 -2.48 30.27 8.37
C GLU A 364 -3.03 31.20 7.28
N GLU A 365 -2.64 30.97 6.03
CA GLU A 365 -3.16 31.76 4.92
C GLU A 365 -4.65 31.46 4.68
N LEU A 366 -5.05 30.20 4.59
CA LEU A 366 -6.45 29.79 4.41
C LEU A 366 -7.37 30.40 5.47
N SER A 367 -6.94 30.42 6.72
CA SER A 367 -7.73 30.93 7.85
C SER A 367 -7.97 32.44 7.82
N LYS A 368 -7.21 33.21 7.01
CA LYS A 368 -7.44 34.64 6.80
C LYS A 368 -8.63 34.92 5.88
N HIS A 369 -9.00 33.96 5.05
CA HIS A 369 -10.02 34.09 3.99
C HIS A 369 -11.40 33.59 4.38
N GLY A 370 -11.64 33.38 5.66
CA GLY A 370 -12.96 33.08 6.20
C GLY A 370 -13.20 31.59 6.49
N VAL A 371 -14.46 31.28 6.75
CA VAL A 371 -14.91 29.96 7.16
C VAL A 371 -16.28 29.64 6.55
N HIS A 372 -16.49 28.39 6.14
CA HIS A 372 -17.81 27.94 5.68
C HIS A 372 -18.82 27.95 6.85
N ALA A 373 -20.06 28.32 6.55
CA ALA A 373 -21.07 28.65 7.53
C ALA A 373 -21.33 27.55 8.57
N GLU A 374 -21.28 26.28 8.18
CA GLU A 374 -21.50 25.13 9.05
C GLU A 374 -20.38 24.93 10.08
N TYR A 375 -19.18 25.44 9.82
CA TYR A 375 -18.03 25.37 10.73
C TYR A 375 -17.92 26.55 11.68
N LEU A 376 -18.58 27.68 11.39
CA LEU A 376 -18.45 28.91 12.17
C LEU A 376 -18.76 28.74 13.68
N PRO A 377 -19.84 28.05 14.11
CA PRO A 377 -20.10 27.85 15.54
C PRO A 377 -18.97 27.12 16.25
N THR A 378 -18.34 26.16 15.58
CA THR A 378 -17.20 25.39 16.12
C THR A 378 -15.95 26.26 16.23
N LEU A 379 -15.68 27.16 15.25
CA LEU A 379 -14.58 28.11 15.33
C LEU A 379 -14.74 29.06 16.54
N GLN A 380 -15.94 29.56 16.75
CA GLN A 380 -16.24 30.43 17.90
C GLN A 380 -16.03 29.69 19.22
N ALA A 381 -16.46 28.42 19.31
CA ALA A 381 -16.23 27.58 20.48
C ALA A 381 -14.72 27.33 20.71
N LEU A 382 -13.98 27.01 19.66
CA LEU A 382 -12.51 26.80 19.72
C LEU A 382 -11.80 28.06 20.25
N LYS A 383 -12.13 29.25 19.73
CA LYS A 383 -11.53 30.50 20.20
C LYS A 383 -11.85 30.77 21.67
N ALA A 384 -13.04 30.42 22.13
CA ALA A 384 -13.40 30.54 23.54
C ALA A 384 -12.59 29.57 24.43
N GLU A 385 -12.39 28.32 23.99
CA GLU A 385 -11.54 27.33 24.66
C GLU A 385 -10.09 27.80 24.74
N ILE A 386 -9.54 28.27 23.63
CA ILE A 386 -8.15 28.79 23.58
C ILE A 386 -7.99 29.98 24.50
N LYS A 387 -8.93 30.90 24.50
CA LYS A 387 -8.87 32.06 25.39
C LYS A 387 -8.87 31.65 26.87
N GLN A 388 -9.72 30.71 27.26
CA GLN A 388 -9.78 30.18 28.62
C GLN A 388 -8.43 29.50 28.99
N TYR A 389 -7.84 28.75 28.05
CA TYR A 389 -6.54 28.15 28.28
C TYR A 389 -5.43 29.19 28.44
N LEU A 390 -5.37 30.20 27.58
CA LEU A 390 -4.38 31.27 27.66
C LEU A 390 -4.49 32.09 28.93
N ASP A 391 -5.71 32.40 29.41
CA ASP A 391 -5.95 33.07 30.67
C ASP A 391 -5.37 32.30 31.88
N TRP A 392 -5.32 30.97 31.80
CA TRP A 392 -4.65 30.11 32.80
C TRP A 392 -3.14 29.97 32.55
N ALA A 393 -2.70 29.88 31.30
CA ALA A 393 -1.33 29.55 30.88
C ALA A 393 -0.36 30.76 31.05
N GLU A 394 -0.76 31.96 30.61
CA GLU A 394 0.11 33.14 30.55
C GLU A 394 0.68 33.54 31.91
N PRO A 395 -0.08 33.59 33.01
CA PRO A 395 0.49 33.87 34.34
C PRO A 395 1.55 32.86 34.79
N LYS A 396 1.42 31.59 34.33
CA LYS A 396 2.41 30.53 34.65
C LYS A 396 3.71 30.72 33.87
N VAL A 397 3.61 31.12 32.59
CA VAL A 397 4.77 31.46 31.77
C VAL A 397 5.49 32.70 32.35
N GLU A 398 4.76 33.73 32.77
CA GLU A 398 5.32 34.89 33.45
C GLU A 398 6.03 34.51 34.75
N ALA A 399 5.55 33.47 35.44
CA ALA A 399 6.17 32.91 36.63
C ALA A 399 7.36 31.98 36.32
N GLY A 400 7.71 31.76 35.05
CA GLY A 400 8.87 31.03 34.62
C GLY A 400 8.61 29.55 34.23
N ALA A 401 7.37 29.15 33.98
CA ALA A 401 7.09 27.81 33.45
C ALA A 401 7.64 27.66 32.02
N GLY A 402 8.39 26.60 31.77
CA GLY A 402 8.90 26.23 30.43
C GLY A 402 8.02 25.22 29.68
N GLN A 403 7.15 24.54 30.42
CA GLN A 403 6.19 23.56 29.91
C GLN A 403 4.84 23.76 30.60
N LEU A 404 3.78 23.42 29.93
CA LEU A 404 2.40 23.47 30.41
C LEU A 404 1.67 22.20 30.04
N THR A 405 0.56 21.90 30.73
CA THR A 405 -0.35 20.82 30.34
C THR A 405 -0.84 21.06 28.92
N LEU A 406 -0.79 20.03 28.07
CA LEU A 406 -1.15 20.11 26.67
C LEU A 406 -2.60 20.61 26.47
N PHE A 407 -2.76 21.63 25.65
CA PHE A 407 -4.06 22.00 25.10
C PHE A 407 -4.38 21.12 23.90
N SER A 408 -5.46 20.36 23.94
CA SER A 408 -5.98 19.63 22.79
C SER A 408 -7.47 19.43 22.98
N THR A 409 -8.26 19.83 21.98
CA THR A 409 -9.73 19.73 22.03
C THR A 409 -10.29 19.14 20.75
N VAL A 410 -11.52 18.64 20.82
CA VAL A 410 -12.27 18.17 19.67
C VAL A 410 -12.45 19.28 18.63
N ASN A 411 -12.74 20.49 19.09
CA ASN A 411 -12.93 21.65 18.20
C ASN A 411 -11.64 21.99 17.45
N LEU A 412 -10.47 21.92 18.11
CA LEU A 412 -9.19 22.08 17.45
C LEU A 412 -8.97 20.99 16.39
N HIS A 413 -9.31 19.73 16.70
CA HIS A 413 -9.18 18.62 15.76
C HIS A 413 -10.07 18.81 14.52
N ILE A 414 -11.32 19.23 14.71
CA ILE A 414 -12.26 19.53 13.62
C ILE A 414 -11.68 20.63 12.72
N PHE A 415 -11.17 21.72 13.31
CA PHE A 415 -10.66 22.85 12.52
C PHE A 415 -9.38 22.54 11.77
N GLN A 416 -8.47 21.80 12.36
CA GLN A 416 -7.26 21.35 11.66
C GLN A 416 -7.62 20.38 10.53
N THR A 417 -8.63 19.51 10.70
CA THR A 417 -9.14 18.65 9.62
C THR A 417 -9.80 19.47 8.52
N TYR A 418 -10.56 20.49 8.88
CA TYR A 418 -11.22 21.36 7.92
C TYR A 418 -10.23 22.15 7.07
N TYR A 419 -9.36 22.96 7.66
CA TYR A 419 -8.38 23.76 6.90
C TYR A 419 -7.30 22.88 6.26
N GLY A 420 -6.86 21.81 6.94
CA GLY A 420 -5.92 20.84 6.37
C GLY A 420 -6.50 20.08 5.18
N GLY A 421 -7.83 19.93 5.09
CA GLY A 421 -8.56 19.31 3.98
C GLY A 421 -9.05 20.26 2.89
N LEU A 422 -8.98 21.58 3.12
CA LEU A 422 -9.50 22.58 2.19
C LEU A 422 -8.57 22.72 0.97
N ARG A 423 -9.09 22.42 -0.22
CA ARG A 423 -8.32 22.40 -1.49
C ARG A 423 -9.16 22.97 -2.63
N PRO A 424 -8.57 23.69 -3.58
CA PRO A 424 -9.26 24.02 -4.82
C PRO A 424 -9.34 22.77 -5.72
N THR A 425 -10.33 22.76 -6.62
CA THR A 425 -10.32 21.79 -7.73
C THR A 425 -9.13 22.02 -8.65
N ALA A 426 -8.73 20.99 -9.42
CA ALA A 426 -7.58 21.08 -10.33
C ALA A 426 -7.69 22.22 -11.35
N ASP A 427 -8.91 22.59 -11.73
CA ASP A 427 -9.21 23.70 -12.68
C ASP A 427 -9.45 25.04 -11.95
N MET A 428 -9.30 25.09 -10.63
CA MET A 428 -9.50 26.29 -9.80
C MET A 428 -10.94 26.86 -9.88
N SER A 429 -11.92 26.05 -10.25
CA SER A 429 -13.31 26.50 -10.45
C SER A 429 -14.15 26.46 -9.16
N SER A 430 -13.76 25.67 -8.19
CA SER A 430 -14.47 25.52 -6.91
C SER A 430 -13.53 25.02 -5.81
N TRP A 431 -14.02 24.99 -4.58
CA TRP A 431 -13.33 24.48 -3.43
C TRP A 431 -13.90 23.12 -2.99
N ILE A 432 -13.01 22.29 -2.49
CA ILE A 432 -13.28 20.99 -1.92
C ILE A 432 -12.97 21.07 -0.44
N TYR A 433 -13.95 20.74 0.40
CA TYR A 433 -13.78 20.66 1.83
C TYR A 433 -14.67 19.56 2.42
N SER A 434 -14.33 19.12 3.61
CA SER A 434 -15.00 18.00 4.26
C SER A 434 -16.41 18.38 4.72
N ASP A 435 -17.36 17.44 4.59
CA ASP A 435 -18.70 17.58 5.18
C ASP A 435 -18.60 17.66 6.71
N PHE A 436 -19.15 18.75 7.29
CA PHE A 436 -19.07 19.01 8.73
C PHE A 436 -19.68 17.89 9.58
N ALA A 437 -20.84 17.35 9.17
CA ALA A 437 -21.52 16.33 9.95
C ALA A 437 -20.69 15.04 10.01
N LEU A 438 -20.10 14.64 8.89
CA LEU A 438 -19.24 13.46 8.82
C LEU A 438 -17.93 13.67 9.60
N VAL A 439 -17.27 14.82 9.47
CA VAL A 439 -16.05 15.15 10.22
C VAL A 439 -16.31 15.14 11.72
N ASN A 440 -17.38 15.81 12.15
CA ASN A 440 -17.74 15.88 13.56
C ASN A 440 -18.05 14.48 14.13
N GLN A 441 -18.85 13.68 13.42
CA GLN A 441 -19.16 12.30 13.82
C GLN A 441 -17.91 11.44 13.92
N PHE A 442 -17.03 11.53 12.94
CA PHE A 442 -15.78 10.76 12.90
C PHE A 442 -14.86 11.12 14.07
N ILE A 443 -14.64 12.41 14.32
CA ILE A 443 -13.75 12.89 15.39
C ILE A 443 -14.31 12.59 16.78
N GLN A 444 -15.62 12.75 16.99
CA GLN A 444 -16.28 12.38 18.25
C GLN A 444 -16.18 10.86 18.48
N GLY A 445 -16.49 10.06 17.45
CA GLY A 445 -16.41 8.60 17.51
C GLY A 445 -15.01 8.08 17.81
N GLY A 446 -13.96 8.81 17.41
CA GLY A 446 -12.57 8.46 17.73
C GLY A 446 -12.28 8.40 19.24
N GLN A 447 -12.96 9.20 20.05
CA GLN A 447 -12.83 9.15 21.51
C GLN A 447 -13.51 7.92 22.10
N GLU A 448 -14.69 7.58 21.60
CA GLU A 448 -15.46 6.41 22.01
C GLU A 448 -14.75 5.11 21.60
N LEU A 449 -14.04 5.12 20.46
CA LEU A 449 -13.32 3.97 19.93
C LEU A 449 -12.27 3.44 20.91
N LYS A 450 -11.47 4.29 21.54
CA LYS A 450 -10.45 3.82 22.51
C LYS A 450 -11.12 3.15 23.69
N GLN A 451 -12.15 3.77 24.26
CA GLN A 451 -12.91 3.21 25.37
C GLN A 451 -13.51 1.84 25.02
N TRP A 452 -14.07 1.70 23.83
CA TRP A 452 -14.67 0.47 23.34
C TRP A 452 -13.60 -0.63 23.13
N LEU A 453 -12.43 -0.29 22.58
CA LEU A 453 -11.31 -1.22 22.38
C LEU A 453 -10.74 -1.71 23.71
N GLU A 454 -10.52 -0.81 24.67
CA GLU A 454 -10.03 -1.14 26.02
C GLU A 454 -11.00 -2.03 26.77
N ALA A 455 -12.30 -1.79 26.65
CA ALA A 455 -13.34 -2.65 27.26
C ALA A 455 -13.29 -4.10 26.73
N GLN A 456 -12.72 -4.32 25.55
CA GLN A 456 -12.51 -5.65 24.98
C GLN A 456 -11.12 -6.24 25.28
N GLY A 457 -10.24 -5.48 25.91
CA GLY A 457 -8.90 -5.92 26.30
C GLY A 457 -7.75 -5.34 25.48
N SER A 458 -8.01 -4.40 24.55
CA SER A 458 -6.95 -3.67 23.87
C SER A 458 -6.16 -2.81 24.84
N THR A 459 -4.85 -2.63 24.59
CA THR A 459 -3.95 -1.85 25.42
C THR A 459 -3.22 -0.80 24.61
N PHE A 460 -3.01 0.37 25.22
CA PHE A 460 -2.40 1.53 24.59
C PHE A 460 -1.22 2.06 25.42
N VAL A 461 -0.36 2.84 24.78
CA VAL A 461 0.59 3.69 25.52
C VAL A 461 -0.19 4.82 26.15
N GLU A 462 0.00 4.99 27.45
CA GLU A 462 -0.57 6.08 28.24
C GLU A 462 0.49 7.09 28.64
N ASP A 463 0.08 8.21 29.23
CA ASP A 463 0.96 9.34 29.63
C ASP A 463 1.64 10.07 28.45
N THR A 464 1.28 9.76 27.21
CA THR A 464 1.80 10.42 26.00
C THR A 464 0.72 10.62 24.94
N GLN A 465 0.84 11.70 24.22
CA GLN A 465 0.11 11.94 22.97
C GLN A 465 1.09 12.54 21.96
N PRO A 466 1.85 11.72 21.23
CA PRO A 466 2.81 12.21 20.26
C PRO A 466 2.14 12.81 19.03
N THR A 467 2.94 13.33 18.10
CA THR A 467 2.55 13.71 16.75
C THR A 467 3.38 12.95 15.73
N LEU A 468 2.85 12.78 14.53
CA LEU A 468 3.51 12.14 13.39
C LEU A 468 3.49 13.08 12.18
N ILE A 469 4.31 12.80 11.17
CA ILE A 469 4.30 13.52 9.89
C ILE A 469 2.88 13.53 9.30
N GLY A 470 2.37 14.72 9.04
CA GLY A 470 1.02 14.95 8.55
C GLY A 470 -0.06 15.02 9.65
N ALA A 471 0.32 14.89 10.93
CA ALA A 471 -0.54 15.25 12.06
C ALA A 471 -0.27 16.69 12.44
N LEU A 472 -1.31 17.49 12.56
CA LEU A 472 -1.21 18.93 12.81
C LEU A 472 -1.13 19.28 14.30
N TRP A 473 -1.27 18.30 15.19
CA TRP A 473 -1.26 18.50 16.64
C TRP A 473 -0.99 17.22 17.41
N TYR A 474 -0.63 17.34 18.67
CA TYR A 474 -0.37 16.27 19.63
C TYR A 474 -1.69 15.60 20.07
N ARG A 475 -2.02 14.43 19.49
CA ARG A 475 -3.22 13.63 19.80
C ARG A 475 -3.16 12.18 19.32
N GLU A 476 -1.97 11.71 18.99
CA GLU A 476 -1.80 10.32 18.56
C GLU A 476 -1.96 9.36 19.74
N ASN A 477 -2.68 8.27 19.53
CA ASN A 477 -2.82 7.16 20.47
C ASN A 477 -2.14 5.94 19.86
N GLU A 478 -1.21 5.35 20.59
CA GLU A 478 -0.40 4.23 20.10
C GLU A 478 -0.90 2.93 20.73
N PHE A 479 -1.35 2.00 19.89
CA PHE A 479 -1.75 0.65 20.27
C PHE A 479 -0.52 -0.22 20.51
N ILE A 480 -0.52 -1.01 21.59
CA ILE A 480 0.61 -1.89 21.97
C ILE A 480 0.22 -3.36 22.15
N GLY A 481 -1.04 -3.72 22.04
CA GLY A 481 -1.47 -5.10 22.11
C GLY A 481 -2.84 -5.28 22.74
N ALA A 482 -3.08 -6.52 23.21
CA ALA A 482 -4.30 -6.85 23.91
C ALA A 482 -4.02 -7.80 25.07
N THR A 483 -4.80 -7.71 26.15
CA THR A 483 -4.82 -8.68 27.25
C THR A 483 -6.13 -9.44 27.21
N ILE A 484 -6.07 -10.75 26.93
CA ILE A 484 -7.22 -11.62 26.77
C ILE A 484 -7.07 -12.77 27.77
N ASP A 485 -8.06 -12.97 28.65
CA ASP A 485 -8.06 -14.00 29.70
C ASP A 485 -6.78 -13.97 30.57
N GLY A 486 -6.26 -12.77 30.83
CA GLY A 486 -5.05 -12.55 31.61
C GLY A 486 -3.74 -12.85 30.88
N GLN A 487 -3.80 -13.25 29.60
CA GLN A 487 -2.64 -13.41 28.74
C GLN A 487 -2.42 -12.14 27.91
N ASN A 488 -1.18 -11.63 27.93
CA ASN A 488 -0.80 -10.47 27.14
C ASN A 488 -0.37 -10.92 25.72
N TYR A 489 -1.01 -10.35 24.71
CA TYR A 489 -0.69 -10.49 23.30
C TYR A 489 -0.06 -9.17 22.82
N PRO A 490 1.28 -9.08 22.76
CA PRO A 490 1.92 -7.88 22.27
C PRO A 490 1.52 -7.65 20.82
N GLY A 491 1.04 -6.43 20.52
CA GLY A 491 0.65 -6.01 19.20
C GLY A 491 1.52 -4.85 18.75
N ARG A 492 1.62 -4.68 17.46
CA ARG A 492 2.23 -3.53 16.81
C ARG A 492 1.39 -3.16 15.60
N TRP A 493 1.61 -1.97 15.09
CA TRP A 493 0.98 -1.53 13.88
C TRP A 493 -0.55 -1.60 14.03
N GLY A 494 -1.25 -1.94 12.98
CA GLY A 494 -2.70 -2.00 12.98
C GLY A 494 -3.36 -3.27 13.51
N THR A 495 -2.77 -4.02 14.44
CA THR A 495 -3.36 -5.26 14.98
C THR A 495 -4.52 -5.03 15.96
N TYR A 496 -5.25 -3.94 15.84
CA TYR A 496 -6.42 -3.57 16.65
C TYR A 496 -7.54 -4.61 16.68
N PHE A 497 -7.63 -5.44 15.67
CA PHE A 497 -8.71 -6.41 15.49
C PHE A 497 -8.60 -7.64 16.41
N VAL A 498 -7.48 -7.82 17.12
CA VAL A 498 -7.24 -9.03 17.94
C VAL A 498 -8.26 -9.16 19.08
N ALA A 499 -8.46 -8.09 19.87
CA ALA A 499 -9.45 -8.12 20.95
C ALA A 499 -10.90 -8.17 20.42
N PRO A 500 -11.32 -7.38 19.42
CA PRO A 500 -12.62 -7.55 18.78
C PRO A 500 -12.86 -8.94 18.17
N MET A 501 -11.85 -9.59 17.60
CA MET A 501 -11.97 -10.97 17.12
C MET A 501 -12.27 -11.96 18.25
N ASN A 502 -11.61 -11.79 19.40
CA ASN A 502 -11.90 -12.61 20.57
C ASN A 502 -13.37 -12.42 21.02
N THR A 503 -13.87 -11.19 20.99
CA THR A 503 -15.29 -10.93 21.28
C THR A 503 -16.20 -11.65 20.27
N LEU A 504 -15.92 -11.54 18.97
CA LEU A 504 -16.71 -12.18 17.92
C LEU A 504 -16.75 -13.69 18.05
N LEU A 505 -15.61 -14.35 18.26
CA LEU A 505 -15.45 -15.79 18.09
C LEU A 505 -15.41 -16.58 19.42
N VAL A 506 -15.26 -15.90 20.57
CA VAL A 506 -15.04 -16.58 21.86
C VAL A 506 -15.99 -16.12 22.96
N THR A 507 -16.12 -14.80 23.19
CA THR A 507 -16.78 -14.29 24.40
C THR A 507 -18.23 -13.85 24.20
N SER A 508 -18.68 -13.52 22.99
CA SER A 508 -20.08 -13.17 22.74
C SER A 508 -21.03 -14.37 22.93
N GLU A 509 -22.29 -14.11 23.24
CA GLU A 509 -23.31 -15.16 23.37
C GLU A 509 -23.54 -15.92 22.06
N THR A 510 -23.28 -15.31 20.92
CA THR A 510 -23.40 -15.87 19.56
C THR A 510 -22.11 -16.47 19.02
N ALA A 511 -21.00 -16.44 19.76
CA ALA A 511 -19.67 -16.80 19.30
C ALA A 511 -19.60 -18.16 18.56
N THR A 512 -20.31 -19.19 19.07
CA THR A 512 -20.34 -20.52 18.44
C THR A 512 -21.11 -20.57 17.11
N SER A 513 -21.91 -19.54 16.82
CA SER A 513 -22.68 -19.38 15.56
C SER A 513 -22.07 -18.39 14.62
N ASN A 514 -21.07 -17.60 15.06
CA ASN A 514 -20.39 -16.61 14.23
C ASN A 514 -19.30 -17.28 13.38
N LYS A 515 -19.04 -16.70 12.22
CA LYS A 515 -18.06 -17.26 11.27
C LYS A 515 -17.32 -16.15 10.52
N ILE A 516 -16.03 -16.38 10.28
CA ILE A 516 -15.24 -15.64 9.31
C ILE A 516 -14.92 -16.58 8.15
N MET A 517 -15.36 -16.25 6.95
CA MET A 517 -15.11 -17.02 5.73
C MET A 517 -14.00 -16.34 4.95
N LEU A 518 -12.76 -16.81 5.12
CA LEU A 518 -11.58 -16.31 4.43
C LEU A 518 -11.49 -16.86 3.00
N ARG A 519 -10.61 -16.24 2.17
CA ARG A 519 -10.35 -16.62 0.77
C ARG A 519 -11.65 -16.72 -0.06
N THR A 520 -12.60 -15.84 0.24
CA THR A 520 -13.93 -15.81 -0.39
C THR A 520 -14.19 -14.40 -0.90
N THR A 521 -14.27 -14.24 -2.20
CA THR A 521 -14.54 -12.96 -2.86
C THR A 521 -16.04 -12.73 -2.91
N ALA A 522 -16.55 -11.68 -2.28
CA ALA A 522 -17.89 -11.19 -2.47
C ALA A 522 -17.98 -10.49 -3.85
N GLU A 523 -19.00 -10.80 -4.63
CA GLU A 523 -19.11 -10.33 -6.03
C GLU A 523 -20.33 -9.48 -6.27
N ASN A 524 -21.49 -9.82 -5.64
CA ASN A 524 -22.71 -9.08 -5.84
C ASN A 524 -23.53 -8.99 -4.55
N LEU A 525 -24.27 -7.89 -4.40
CA LEU A 525 -25.31 -7.74 -3.38
C LEU A 525 -26.61 -8.36 -3.90
N ILE A 526 -27.31 -9.09 -3.05
CA ILE A 526 -28.65 -9.60 -3.35
C ILE A 526 -29.65 -8.52 -2.96
N VAL A 527 -30.42 -8.03 -3.94
CA VAL A 527 -31.40 -6.96 -3.72
C VAL A 527 -32.80 -7.49 -4.02
N GLU A 528 -33.68 -7.42 -3.03
CA GLU A 528 -35.10 -7.74 -3.18
C GLU A 528 -35.96 -6.57 -2.68
N ASP A 529 -36.94 -6.17 -3.47
CA ASP A 529 -37.84 -5.05 -3.15
C ASP A 529 -37.14 -3.76 -2.70
N GLY A 530 -35.94 -3.48 -3.29
CA GLY A 530 -35.13 -2.31 -2.97
C GLY A 530 -34.32 -2.42 -1.67
N ARG A 531 -34.30 -3.59 -1.03
CA ARG A 531 -33.52 -3.89 0.16
C ARG A 531 -32.40 -4.87 -0.16
N VAL A 532 -31.21 -4.61 0.35
CA VAL A 532 -30.10 -5.58 0.32
C VAL A 532 -30.36 -6.65 1.41
N ILE A 533 -30.46 -7.91 0.97
CA ILE A 533 -30.79 -9.06 1.83
C ILE A 533 -29.67 -10.11 1.86
N GLY A 534 -28.55 -9.88 1.21
CA GLY A 534 -27.46 -10.84 1.20
C GLY A 534 -26.37 -10.49 0.19
N VAL A 535 -25.47 -11.45 0.04
CA VAL A 535 -24.27 -11.36 -0.80
C VAL A 535 -24.06 -12.66 -1.54
N THR A 536 -23.69 -12.61 -2.81
CA THR A 536 -23.12 -13.77 -3.53
C THR A 536 -21.63 -13.59 -3.76
N GLY A 537 -20.91 -14.69 -3.87
CA GLY A 537 -19.49 -14.68 -4.12
C GLY A 537 -18.93 -16.06 -4.45
N THR A 538 -17.60 -16.11 -4.52
CA THR A 538 -16.87 -17.34 -4.89
C THR A 538 -15.69 -17.54 -3.95
N ARG A 539 -15.53 -18.73 -3.43
CA ARG A 539 -14.35 -19.17 -2.69
C ARG A 539 -13.16 -19.39 -3.63
N TYR A 540 -11.96 -19.37 -3.06
CA TYR A 540 -10.69 -19.55 -3.79
C TYR A 540 -10.63 -20.85 -4.63
N ASP A 541 -11.39 -21.88 -4.27
CA ASP A 541 -11.49 -23.17 -4.95
C ASP A 541 -12.58 -23.19 -6.05
N GLY A 542 -13.23 -22.06 -6.30
CA GLY A 542 -14.33 -21.93 -7.27
C GLY A 542 -15.70 -22.30 -6.68
N THR A 543 -15.80 -22.63 -5.40
CA THR A 543 -17.09 -22.96 -4.76
C THR A 543 -17.98 -21.72 -4.68
N PRO A 544 -19.21 -21.76 -5.24
CA PRO A 544 -20.16 -20.65 -5.12
C PRO A 544 -20.62 -20.47 -3.67
N VAL A 545 -20.78 -19.21 -3.27
CA VAL A 545 -21.27 -18.84 -1.93
C VAL A 545 -22.46 -17.90 -2.05
N THR A 546 -23.52 -18.20 -1.30
CA THR A 546 -24.67 -17.31 -1.08
C THR A 546 -24.86 -17.11 0.40
N ALA A 547 -24.78 -15.87 0.86
CA ALA A 547 -24.97 -15.50 2.25
C ALA A 547 -26.19 -14.60 2.40
N HIS A 548 -27.23 -15.05 3.10
CA HIS A 548 -28.43 -14.27 3.39
C HIS A 548 -28.31 -13.55 4.72
N ALA A 549 -28.77 -12.30 4.77
CA ALA A 549 -28.79 -11.45 5.95
C ALA A 549 -30.24 -11.13 6.34
N THR A 550 -30.69 -11.58 7.52
CA THR A 550 -32.06 -11.31 7.97
C THR A 550 -32.24 -9.86 8.43
N LYS A 551 -31.20 -9.22 8.94
CA LYS A 551 -31.22 -7.83 9.39
C LYS A 551 -30.54 -6.87 8.44
N GLY A 552 -29.39 -7.22 7.87
CA GLY A 552 -28.71 -6.37 6.91
C GLY A 552 -27.28 -6.80 6.56
N VAL A 553 -26.73 -6.12 5.56
CA VAL A 553 -25.36 -6.29 5.10
C VAL A 553 -24.55 -5.05 5.44
N ILE A 554 -23.35 -5.23 6.00
CA ILE A 554 -22.39 -4.14 6.28
C ILE A 554 -21.25 -4.23 5.28
N MET A 555 -21.02 -3.16 4.52
CA MET A 555 -19.92 -3.04 3.58
C MET A 555 -18.71 -2.45 4.29
N ALA A 556 -17.63 -3.24 4.45
CA ALA A 556 -16.39 -2.84 5.11
C ALA A 556 -15.15 -3.20 4.26
N THR A 557 -15.27 -3.06 2.96
CA THR A 557 -14.33 -3.55 1.94
C THR A 557 -13.10 -2.66 1.75
N GLY A 558 -13.02 -1.53 2.46
CA GLY A 558 -11.95 -0.54 2.29
C GLY A 558 -12.11 0.27 0.99
N GLY A 559 -11.02 0.86 0.54
CA GLY A 559 -10.99 1.73 -0.62
C GLY A 559 -10.54 1.03 -1.92
N TYR A 560 -9.98 1.82 -2.84
CA TYR A 560 -9.61 1.38 -4.19
C TYR A 560 -8.16 1.73 -4.58
N ALA A 561 -7.32 2.14 -3.64
CA ALA A 561 -6.00 2.70 -3.93
C ALA A 561 -4.97 1.70 -4.50
N ALA A 562 -5.29 0.41 -4.58
CA ALA A 562 -4.51 -0.57 -5.34
C ALA A 562 -5.03 -0.77 -6.79
N ASN A 563 -6.20 -0.22 -7.13
CA ASN A 563 -6.71 -0.16 -8.48
C ASN A 563 -6.31 1.16 -9.14
N LEU A 564 -5.12 1.18 -9.73
CA LEU A 564 -4.56 2.41 -10.30
C LEU A 564 -5.38 2.98 -11.47
N ASN A 565 -6.12 2.15 -12.20
CA ASN A 565 -7.04 2.66 -13.20
C ASN A 565 -8.16 3.47 -12.53
N MET A 566 -8.80 2.91 -11.51
CA MET A 566 -9.86 3.61 -10.76
C MET A 566 -9.33 4.89 -10.08
N VAL A 567 -8.08 4.86 -9.58
CA VAL A 567 -7.41 6.04 -9.02
C VAL A 567 -7.24 7.14 -10.08
N VAL A 568 -6.74 6.79 -11.26
CA VAL A 568 -6.53 7.76 -12.35
C VAL A 568 -7.85 8.29 -12.90
N ASP A 569 -8.82 7.40 -13.11
CA ASP A 569 -10.12 7.76 -13.70
C ASP A 569 -10.96 8.67 -12.77
N SER A 570 -10.82 8.49 -11.45
CA SER A 570 -11.53 9.30 -10.47
C SER A 570 -10.75 10.54 -10.00
N ASN A 571 -9.46 10.65 -10.33
CA ASN A 571 -8.57 11.70 -9.81
C ASN A 571 -9.06 13.11 -10.12
N VAL A 572 -9.24 13.93 -9.08
CA VAL A 572 -9.68 15.33 -9.18
C VAL A 572 -8.66 16.33 -8.63
N TYR A 573 -7.63 15.85 -7.96
CA TYR A 573 -6.69 16.73 -7.24
C TYR A 573 -5.28 16.75 -7.86
N TRP A 574 -4.69 15.57 -8.13
CA TRP A 574 -3.33 15.48 -8.62
C TRP A 574 -3.23 15.71 -10.12
N SER A 575 -2.20 16.41 -10.56
CA SER A 575 -1.89 16.51 -11.99
C SER A 575 -1.67 15.11 -12.59
N SER A 576 -2.17 14.89 -13.80
CA SER A 576 -1.92 13.66 -14.58
C SER A 576 -0.41 13.45 -14.92
N GLU A 577 0.42 14.47 -14.71
CA GLU A 577 1.87 14.31 -14.79
C GLU A 577 2.44 13.51 -13.60
N TYR A 578 1.77 13.53 -12.45
CA TYR A 578 2.23 12.92 -11.21
C TYR A 578 1.55 11.57 -10.94
N VAL A 579 0.26 11.46 -11.21
CA VAL A 579 -0.52 10.25 -10.99
C VAL A 579 -0.81 9.53 -12.30
N SER A 580 -0.40 8.29 -12.41
CA SER A 580 -0.61 7.43 -13.57
C SER A 580 -0.81 5.97 -13.16
N THR A 581 -1.14 5.12 -14.10
CA THR A 581 -1.25 3.67 -13.84
C THR A 581 0.09 2.99 -13.51
N SER A 582 1.20 3.69 -13.63
CA SER A 582 2.52 3.24 -13.17
C SER A 582 2.90 3.74 -11.77
N THR A 583 2.09 4.60 -11.16
CA THR A 583 2.29 5.05 -9.77
C THR A 583 2.23 3.86 -8.83
N LYS A 584 3.18 3.78 -7.90
CA LYS A 584 3.21 2.69 -6.92
C LYS A 584 2.22 2.96 -5.79
N THR A 585 1.80 1.89 -5.11
CA THR A 585 0.87 2.00 -3.99
C THR A 585 1.43 1.28 -2.76
N THR A 586 1.21 1.86 -1.58
CA THR A 586 1.51 1.23 -0.29
C THR A 586 0.36 0.34 0.21
N ASN A 587 -0.76 0.33 -0.52
CA ASN A 587 -1.94 -0.46 -0.17
C ASN A 587 -1.74 -1.94 -0.52
N ARG A 588 -2.46 -2.80 0.19
CA ARG A 588 -2.53 -4.22 -0.17
C ARG A 588 -3.20 -4.37 -1.53
N SER A 589 -2.70 -5.31 -2.33
CA SER A 589 -3.21 -5.57 -3.70
C SER A 589 -4.70 -5.91 -3.76
N SER A 590 -5.29 -6.30 -2.64
CA SER A 590 -6.72 -6.61 -2.53
C SER A 590 -7.63 -5.38 -2.53
N LEU A 591 -7.12 -4.16 -2.36
CA LEU A 591 -7.94 -2.93 -2.33
C LEU A 591 -8.25 -2.44 -3.75
N GLN A 592 -9.20 -3.10 -4.39
CA GLN A 592 -9.55 -2.89 -5.79
C GLN A 592 -10.84 -2.04 -6.00
N GLY A 593 -11.52 -1.65 -4.91
CA GLY A 593 -12.79 -0.91 -4.99
C GLY A 593 -14.02 -1.79 -5.21
N ASP A 594 -13.91 -3.09 -5.01
CA ASP A 594 -14.98 -4.06 -5.30
C ASP A 594 -16.30 -3.70 -4.60
N GLY A 595 -16.21 -3.33 -3.30
CA GLY A 595 -17.40 -2.96 -2.52
C GLY A 595 -18.05 -1.66 -2.99
N ILE A 596 -17.26 -0.70 -3.47
CA ILE A 596 -17.79 0.54 -4.06
C ILE A 596 -18.60 0.19 -5.31
N VAL A 597 -18.05 -0.64 -6.19
CA VAL A 597 -18.72 -1.07 -7.42
C VAL A 597 -19.99 -1.86 -7.12
N MET A 598 -19.94 -2.80 -6.15
CA MET A 598 -21.13 -3.57 -5.73
C MET A 598 -22.22 -2.68 -5.14
N ALA A 599 -21.85 -1.70 -4.31
CA ALA A 599 -22.81 -0.79 -3.69
C ALA A 599 -23.45 0.13 -4.74
N GLN A 600 -22.67 0.68 -5.68
CA GLN A 600 -23.23 1.46 -6.80
C GLN A 600 -24.17 0.65 -7.68
N ALA A 601 -23.85 -0.62 -7.97
CA ALA A 601 -24.72 -1.52 -8.71
C ALA A 601 -26.05 -1.77 -7.97
N ALA A 602 -26.06 -1.68 -6.64
CA ALA A 602 -27.26 -1.76 -5.82
C ALA A 602 -27.99 -0.42 -5.64
N GLY A 603 -27.51 0.66 -6.26
CA GLY A 603 -28.12 1.99 -6.24
C GLY A 603 -27.57 2.96 -5.21
N ALA A 604 -26.43 2.67 -4.57
CA ALA A 604 -25.75 3.60 -3.67
C ALA A 604 -25.08 4.74 -4.46
N ASP A 605 -25.03 5.91 -3.86
CA ASP A 605 -24.23 7.03 -4.34
C ASP A 605 -22.82 6.98 -3.74
N VAL A 606 -21.89 7.76 -4.29
CA VAL A 606 -20.51 7.89 -3.82
C VAL A 606 -20.13 9.34 -3.66
N ILE A 607 -19.38 9.64 -2.60
CA ILE A 607 -18.81 10.97 -2.37
C ILE A 607 -17.30 10.83 -2.06
N GLY A 608 -16.54 11.90 -2.25
CA GLY A 608 -15.12 11.92 -1.94
C GLY A 608 -14.25 11.04 -2.87
N MET A 609 -14.77 10.63 -4.02
CA MET A 609 -13.96 9.94 -5.01
C MET A 609 -12.91 10.88 -5.61
N GLY A 610 -11.71 10.34 -5.87
CA GLY A 610 -10.64 11.08 -6.53
C GLY A 610 -9.65 11.76 -5.60
N PHE A 611 -9.85 11.67 -4.29
CA PHE A 611 -8.89 12.13 -3.30
C PHE A 611 -8.00 10.98 -2.86
N THR A 612 -6.79 10.94 -3.41
CA THR A 612 -5.77 9.99 -3.00
C THR A 612 -4.66 10.71 -2.24
N GLN A 613 -4.31 10.18 -1.06
CA GLN A 613 -3.16 10.66 -0.32
C GLN A 613 -1.89 10.05 -0.89
N MET A 614 -0.92 10.89 -1.26
CA MET A 614 0.42 10.44 -1.57
C MET A 614 1.18 10.11 -0.28
N MET A 615 2.00 9.07 -0.33
CA MET A 615 3.00 8.78 0.69
C MET A 615 4.32 9.34 0.20
N PRO A 616 4.87 10.37 0.84
CA PRO A 616 6.00 11.13 0.31
C PRO A 616 7.30 10.32 0.28
N ILE A 617 7.41 9.25 1.07
CA ILE A 617 8.67 8.53 1.19
C ILE A 617 8.47 7.05 0.86
N SER A 618 9.18 6.60 -0.18
CA SER A 618 9.27 5.19 -0.55
C SER A 618 10.66 4.85 -1.06
N TRP A 619 11.06 3.58 -0.91
CA TRP A 619 12.30 3.09 -1.49
C TRP A 619 12.17 3.03 -3.02
N VAL A 620 13.14 3.64 -3.71
CA VAL A 620 13.11 3.79 -5.16
C VAL A 620 13.22 2.46 -5.92
N ASP A 621 13.87 1.47 -5.31
CA ASP A 621 14.09 0.13 -5.88
C ASP A 621 12.81 -0.72 -5.90
N ASN A 622 11.98 -0.62 -4.87
CA ASN A 622 10.82 -1.52 -4.71
C ASN A 622 9.48 -0.82 -4.44
N GLY A 623 9.50 0.51 -4.16
CA GLY A 623 8.31 1.30 -3.87
C GLY A 623 7.66 1.03 -2.52
N ASN A 624 8.29 0.26 -1.65
CA ASN A 624 7.82 0.07 -0.29
C ASN A 624 7.95 1.36 0.51
N LEU A 625 7.04 1.57 1.46
CA LEU A 625 7.10 2.70 2.36
C LEU A 625 8.48 2.77 3.04
N ALA A 626 9.13 3.91 2.93
CA ALA A 626 10.32 4.24 3.70
C ALA A 626 9.92 5.07 4.92
N PHE A 627 10.73 4.98 5.97
CA PHE A 627 10.66 5.93 7.08
C PHE A 627 11.83 6.89 6.92
N GLY A 628 11.53 8.16 6.70
CA GLY A 628 12.52 9.21 6.64
C GLY A 628 13.18 9.49 7.98
N GLY A 629 14.25 10.26 7.95
CA GLY A 629 14.97 10.70 9.14
C GLY A 629 14.18 11.71 10.01
N GLY A 630 12.97 12.08 9.62
CA GLY A 630 12.16 13.09 10.31
C GLY A 630 12.96 14.40 10.51
N ASN A 631 12.92 14.98 11.71
CA ASN A 631 13.68 16.21 12.04
C ASN A 631 15.22 16.07 11.97
N TYR A 632 15.72 14.88 11.64
CA TYR A 632 17.16 14.60 11.51
C TYR A 632 17.60 14.41 10.05
N ALA A 633 16.74 14.73 9.09
CA ALA A 633 16.99 14.57 7.66
C ALA A 633 16.73 15.87 6.91
N ILE A 634 17.33 15.98 5.72
CA ILE A 634 17.02 17.02 4.73
C ILE A 634 16.80 16.38 3.37
N TYR A 635 15.86 16.93 2.60
CA TYR A 635 15.52 16.48 1.25
C TYR A 635 16.22 17.34 0.21
N ILE A 636 17.02 16.69 -0.60
CA ILE A 636 17.92 17.34 -1.58
C ILE A 636 17.44 17.09 -3.00
N ASN A 637 17.28 18.16 -3.76
CA ASN A 637 17.07 18.09 -5.19
C ASN A 637 18.34 17.53 -5.87
N PRO A 638 18.28 16.40 -6.58
CA PRO A 638 19.44 15.72 -7.14
C PRO A 638 20.15 16.52 -8.23
N THR A 639 19.46 17.49 -8.86
CA THR A 639 20.01 18.33 -9.94
C THR A 639 20.74 19.54 -9.39
N THR A 640 20.19 20.15 -8.32
CA THR A 640 20.72 21.41 -7.79
C THR A 640 21.55 21.25 -6.52
N GLY A 641 21.47 20.10 -5.84
CA GLY A 641 22.12 19.84 -4.55
C GLY A 641 21.57 20.66 -3.39
N LYS A 642 20.41 21.27 -3.56
CA LYS A 642 19.80 22.15 -2.55
C LYS A 642 18.61 21.48 -1.88
N ARG A 643 18.40 21.78 -0.59
CA ARG A 643 17.15 21.50 0.12
C ARG A 643 16.00 22.20 -0.61
N PHE A 644 14.85 21.54 -0.74
CA PHE A 644 13.75 22.06 -1.57
C PHE A 644 12.40 22.13 -0.84
N VAL A 645 12.29 21.62 0.39
CA VAL A 645 11.04 21.61 1.15
C VAL A 645 11.36 21.63 2.64
N ASP A 646 10.40 21.97 3.46
CA ASP A 646 10.39 21.68 4.89
C ASP A 646 9.93 20.23 5.10
N GLU A 647 10.79 19.38 5.61
CA GLU A 647 10.58 17.94 5.80
C GLU A 647 9.52 17.62 6.87
N THR A 648 9.08 18.61 7.63
CA THR A 648 7.99 18.48 8.60
C THR A 648 6.63 18.87 8.02
N SER A 649 6.58 19.31 6.77
CA SER A 649 5.35 19.69 6.07
C SER A 649 4.38 18.53 5.91
N GLU A 650 3.15 18.87 5.58
CA GLU A 650 2.10 17.91 5.28
C GLU A 650 2.45 17.01 4.08
N ARG A 651 1.85 15.83 4.03
CA ARG A 651 2.21 14.80 3.04
C ARG A 651 1.98 15.24 1.59
N ASP A 652 0.94 15.99 1.31
CA ASP A 652 0.67 16.50 -0.04
C ASP A 652 1.63 17.62 -0.44
N VAL A 653 2.02 18.48 0.50
CA VAL A 653 3.06 19.50 0.31
C VAL A 653 4.40 18.84 -0.02
N LEU A 654 4.80 17.84 0.79
CA LEU A 654 6.01 17.05 0.55
C LEU A 654 5.99 16.38 -0.82
N SER A 655 4.94 15.61 -1.11
CA SER A 655 4.83 14.88 -2.38
C SER A 655 4.81 15.80 -3.59
N LEU A 656 4.14 16.96 -3.51
CA LEU A 656 4.15 17.94 -4.60
C LEU A 656 5.53 18.54 -4.79
N ALA A 657 6.24 18.87 -3.70
CA ALA A 657 7.60 19.37 -3.75
C ALA A 657 8.56 18.33 -4.35
N GLU A 658 8.40 17.05 -3.99
CA GLU A 658 9.18 15.93 -4.54
C GLU A 658 8.97 15.77 -6.04
N PHE A 659 7.74 15.79 -6.52
CA PHE A 659 7.44 15.73 -7.96
C PHE A 659 8.04 16.91 -8.73
N ARG A 660 8.03 18.12 -8.16
CA ARG A 660 8.55 19.34 -8.79
C ARG A 660 10.08 19.44 -8.77
N ASN A 661 10.73 18.85 -7.79
CA ASN A 661 12.17 19.01 -7.52
C ASN A 661 12.97 17.70 -7.67
N GLY A 662 12.33 16.57 -7.70
CA GLY A 662 12.96 15.27 -7.95
C GLY A 662 13.24 15.04 -9.43
N ILE A 663 13.95 13.96 -9.71
CA ILE A 663 14.23 13.49 -11.09
C ILE A 663 13.31 12.31 -11.43
N GLU A 664 13.28 11.94 -12.70
CA GLU A 664 12.74 10.67 -13.15
C GLU A 664 13.84 9.61 -13.16
N HIS A 665 13.60 8.48 -12.48
CA HIS A 665 14.51 7.35 -12.47
C HIS A 665 13.75 6.04 -12.66
N ASN A 666 14.11 5.25 -13.66
CA ASN A 666 13.47 3.98 -14.02
C ASN A 666 11.93 4.07 -14.11
N GLY A 667 11.41 5.17 -14.68
CA GLY A 667 9.98 5.42 -14.83
C GLY A 667 9.28 5.91 -13.57
N THR A 668 9.99 6.07 -12.45
CA THR A 668 9.48 6.68 -11.21
C THR A 668 9.83 8.17 -11.21
N LYS A 669 8.83 9.02 -11.06
CA LYS A 669 9.00 10.49 -10.95
C LYS A 669 9.16 10.90 -9.48
N GLY A 670 9.71 12.09 -9.26
CA GLY A 670 9.84 12.66 -7.93
C GLY A 670 10.96 12.02 -7.10
N VAL A 671 11.91 11.34 -7.72
CA VAL A 671 13.03 10.72 -7.00
C VAL A 671 14.00 11.79 -6.50
N PHE A 672 14.24 11.81 -5.20
CA PHE A 672 15.10 12.77 -4.52
C PHE A 672 16.12 12.07 -3.62
N ILE A 673 17.01 12.84 -3.01
CA ILE A 673 18.00 12.33 -2.07
C ILE A 673 17.62 12.76 -0.65
N GLU A 674 17.49 11.81 0.25
CA GLU A 674 17.40 12.08 1.67
C GLU A 674 18.78 11.91 2.31
N ILE A 675 19.23 12.93 3.05
CA ILE A 675 20.44 12.88 3.87
C ILE A 675 20.02 12.94 5.33
N ALA A 676 20.16 11.84 6.04
CA ALA A 676 19.86 11.76 7.46
C ALA A 676 21.14 11.75 8.29
N ASN A 677 21.13 12.40 9.45
CA ASN A 677 22.25 12.34 10.38
C ASN A 677 22.20 11.06 11.24
N ALA A 678 23.30 10.79 11.97
CA ALA A 678 23.42 9.60 12.80
C ALA A 678 22.43 9.51 13.99
N ALA A 679 21.73 10.61 14.32
CA ALA A 679 20.71 10.63 15.35
C ALA A 679 19.35 10.13 14.83
N ALA A 680 19.16 10.09 13.52
CA ALA A 680 17.99 9.50 12.90
C ALA A 680 17.92 8.01 13.26
N LYS A 681 16.98 7.66 14.11
CA LYS A 681 16.71 6.26 14.46
C LYS A 681 15.75 5.67 13.42
N ILE A 682 16.26 5.37 12.23
CA ILE A 682 15.47 4.69 11.20
C ILE A 682 15.16 3.27 11.69
N PRO A 683 13.87 2.87 11.80
CA PRO A 683 13.49 1.57 12.37
C PRO A 683 14.06 0.37 11.61
N GLY A 684 14.50 -0.62 12.37
CA GLY A 684 15.31 -1.76 12.02
C GLY A 684 14.97 -2.64 10.80
N PRO A 685 13.73 -2.98 10.41
CA PRO A 685 13.55 -3.85 9.25
C PRO A 685 13.93 -3.18 7.93
N TYR A 686 14.06 -1.86 7.93
CA TYR A 686 14.46 -1.06 6.75
C TYR A 686 15.97 -0.84 6.68
N LEU A 687 16.70 -1.16 7.75
CA LEU A 687 18.16 -1.23 7.81
C LEU A 687 18.56 -2.71 7.68
N TYR A 688 18.29 -3.32 6.54
CA TYR A 688 18.76 -4.67 6.26
C TYR A 688 20.28 -4.70 6.25
N GLY A 689 20.83 -5.14 7.38
CA GLY A 689 22.23 -5.29 7.54
C GLY A 689 23.00 -3.97 7.40
N ASN A 690 24.30 -4.02 7.62
CA ASN A 690 25.19 -2.92 7.31
C ASN A 690 25.65 -2.96 5.84
N GLU A 691 24.81 -3.49 4.94
CA GLU A 691 25.14 -3.61 3.53
C GLU A 691 24.67 -2.37 2.80
N ASP A 692 25.62 -1.72 2.13
CA ASP A 692 25.32 -0.67 1.17
C ASP A 692 24.61 -1.28 -0.02
N VAL A 693 23.45 -0.71 -0.37
CA VAL A 693 22.74 -1.00 -1.62
C VAL A 693 22.71 0.27 -2.46
N GLU A 694 22.44 0.15 -3.75
CA GLU A 694 22.51 1.27 -4.70
C GLU A 694 21.85 2.56 -4.17
N TRP A 695 20.71 2.42 -3.50
CA TRP A 695 19.87 3.54 -3.06
C TRP A 695 19.87 3.79 -1.54
N ARG A 696 20.69 3.05 -0.78
CA ARG A 696 20.86 3.22 0.66
C ARG A 696 22.32 3.03 0.98
N GLN A 697 23.04 4.12 1.19
CA GLN A 697 24.47 4.03 1.49
C GLN A 697 24.80 4.77 2.79
N TYR A 698 25.65 4.14 3.56
CA TYR A 698 26.19 4.72 4.77
C TYR A 698 27.43 5.55 4.44
N VAL A 699 27.22 6.87 4.31
CA VAL A 699 28.32 7.82 4.14
C VAL A 699 28.71 8.36 5.50
N ARG A 700 30.00 8.32 5.80
CA ARG A 700 30.52 8.77 7.10
C ARG A 700 31.07 10.17 7.07
N THR A 701 31.30 10.73 5.90
CA THR A 701 31.78 12.09 5.68
C THR A 701 31.13 12.71 4.48
N VAL A 702 31.03 14.05 4.45
CA VAL A 702 30.47 14.77 3.31
C VAL A 702 31.33 14.58 2.03
N ASP A 703 32.62 14.24 2.17
CA ASP A 703 33.47 13.96 1.01
C ASP A 703 33.11 12.60 0.35
N GLN A 704 32.75 11.60 1.15
CA GLN A 704 32.21 10.32 0.65
C GLN A 704 30.86 10.52 -0.07
N LEU A 705 30.09 11.52 0.35
CA LEU A 705 28.85 11.91 -0.33
C LEU A 705 29.10 12.34 -1.78
N ALA A 706 30.22 13.01 -2.05
CA ALA A 706 30.63 13.42 -3.40
C ALA A 706 30.89 12.23 -4.31
N ASP A 707 31.61 11.25 -3.79
CA ASP A 707 31.95 10.04 -4.53
C ASP A 707 30.66 9.27 -4.85
N LEU A 708 29.73 9.23 -3.89
CA LEU A 708 28.42 8.62 -4.06
C LEU A 708 27.62 9.32 -5.18
N PHE A 709 27.49 10.66 -5.13
CA PHE A 709 26.76 11.39 -6.17
C PHE A 709 27.37 11.17 -7.56
N ASN A 710 28.69 11.16 -7.66
CA ASN A 710 29.38 10.87 -8.92
C ASN A 710 29.10 9.43 -9.40
N SER A 711 29.04 8.44 -8.48
CA SER A 711 28.75 7.05 -8.82
C SER A 711 27.32 6.85 -9.32
N LEU A 712 26.38 7.65 -8.81
CA LEU A 712 24.97 7.63 -9.21
C LEU A 712 24.68 8.48 -10.46
N GLY A 713 25.68 9.16 -11.01
CA GLY A 713 25.53 10.01 -12.20
C GLY A 713 24.65 11.24 -11.98
N LEU A 714 24.53 11.73 -10.73
CA LEU A 714 23.71 12.88 -10.38
C LEU A 714 24.36 14.18 -10.83
N SER A 715 23.55 15.18 -11.16
CA SER A 715 24.01 16.45 -11.72
C SER A 715 24.52 17.46 -10.68
N THR A 716 24.46 17.11 -9.40
CA THR A 716 24.92 17.98 -8.30
C THR A 716 26.37 17.69 -7.90
N ASP A 717 26.98 18.61 -7.17
CA ASP A 717 28.34 18.44 -6.63
C ASP A 717 28.36 18.50 -5.09
N ALA A 718 29.38 17.89 -4.52
CA ALA A 718 29.52 17.78 -3.05
C ALA A 718 29.74 19.13 -2.36
N ALA A 719 30.34 20.11 -3.04
CA ALA A 719 30.53 21.42 -2.45
C ALA A 719 29.20 22.13 -2.25
N THR A 720 28.30 22.01 -3.21
CA THR A 720 26.93 22.54 -3.14
C THR A 720 26.13 21.86 -2.02
N VAL A 721 26.18 20.52 -1.94
CA VAL A 721 25.49 19.77 -0.88
C VAL A 721 26.06 20.11 0.50
N ARG A 722 27.39 20.22 0.63
CA ARG A 722 28.02 20.68 1.87
C ARG A 722 27.53 22.05 2.29
N ALA A 723 27.49 23.01 1.36
CA ALA A 723 27.01 24.37 1.62
C ALA A 723 25.53 24.35 2.06
N THR A 724 24.72 23.48 1.48
CA THR A 724 23.31 23.31 1.85
C THR A 724 23.18 22.80 3.29
N ILE A 725 23.91 21.74 3.66
CA ILE A 725 23.92 21.17 5.02
C ILE A 725 24.39 22.23 6.05
N GLU A 726 25.51 22.91 5.78
CA GLU A 726 26.05 23.94 6.67
C GLU A 726 25.12 25.15 6.81
N SER A 727 24.38 25.49 5.77
CA SER A 727 23.38 26.57 5.80
C SER A 727 22.17 26.17 6.67
N TYR A 728 21.74 24.92 6.57
CA TYR A 728 20.65 24.37 7.39
C TYR A 728 21.05 24.30 8.87
N ASP A 729 22.23 23.76 9.16
CA ASP A 729 22.75 23.71 10.54
C ASP A 729 22.82 25.11 11.17
N LYS A 730 23.29 26.11 10.41
CA LYS A 730 23.32 27.50 10.89
C LYS A 730 21.92 28.07 11.15
N ALA A 731 20.95 27.75 10.31
CA ALA A 731 19.58 28.22 10.50
C ALA A 731 18.96 27.60 11.77
N ILE A 732 19.13 26.30 11.99
CA ILE A 732 18.70 25.61 13.21
C ILE A 732 19.34 26.19 14.46
N MET A 733 20.66 26.48 14.42
CA MET A 733 21.38 27.05 15.57
C MET A 733 21.05 28.50 15.86
N ALA A 734 20.46 29.20 14.91
CA ALA A 734 20.04 30.60 15.06
C ALA A 734 18.61 30.78 15.63
N GLY A 735 17.84 29.69 15.75
CA GLY A 735 16.43 29.68 16.22
C GLY A 735 15.53 29.91 15.07
#